data_17141b3575975cc7a83be2b838da2833
#
_entry.id   17141b3575975cc7a83be2b838da2833
#
_cell.length_a   1.000
_cell.length_b   1.000
_cell.length_c   1.000
_cell.angle_alpha   90.00
_cell.angle_beta   90.00
_cell.angle_gamma   90.00
#
_symmetry.space_group_name_H-M   'P 1'
#
loop_
_entity.id
_entity.type
_entity.pdbx_description
1 polymer ?
#
loop_
_entity_poly.entity_id
_entity_poly.type
_entity_poly.pdbx_seq_one_letter_code
_entity_poly.pdbx_strand_id
1 'polypeptide(L)'
;MKINKIVLYNFNSYEGINEFDFSSTDDKKNMILIGGKNGAGKTSLFTAIKLALYGPLAFGYVGINPHYISKIKDCINLKTFQTDKVESRVQINISLMVEREFKEYEIVREWDYSSQKLIENYYVKTEGRKLAPQELSYFQNYLQGLIPPDLFEFFLFDGEEVGSIFATPAYNSYVRNAVYTLCRLDIFEIIRKYTDGYMGKASLQDDEKLYKEYEDLKQAAENMEMSREDLNAELLNLQEELDQIETNLIELETAFKNAGGITDEERRKLAKEYGEAEHVKTEASAKIKLFVEGLMPFFIVKEFAEKISDQMDYEEKGQIFHYVSERLSREEIRNTFEGNASEKMVDALMEMLLAKFKPKGAGENQKPMFDLSKEDSGRVNSMNVALKDFDTDGMVELIRQKQQASDKTMEINRILKSSMADDEVARFAENENALLRKKEETSQKIYTVRSQIEKLNMELSKTVQQRDKVWQIILDNAQDKNVFELSSRITDMMDTLLSEKTVSIRKSLETQIVHNLQHIYRKNNLITHIEIEDDFQFSLYQDAVYTASELAYLMRNLGKGAFAQAIGKKGQSILFEKYGVSTMGELQVALSFDSSEEICLYKNIDLSRLSKGERQIFILSLYWAVIELSGQDIPFVIDTPYARIDANHRKEISEKFFPNISKQVVILSTDEEINEEYYEIIKPYIAKEYLLVNDENQNRTTVENRYFFGA
;
A
#
# COMPACT_ATOMS: atom_id res chain seq x y z
N MET A 1 -6.36 -22.46 9.91
CA MET A 1 -5.67 -22.22 11.20
C MET A 1 -6.68 -21.82 12.25
N LYS A 2 -6.52 -22.28 13.52
CA LYS A 2 -7.30 -21.79 14.68
C LYS A 2 -6.34 -21.51 15.84
N ILE A 3 -6.61 -20.46 16.62
CA ILE A 3 -5.92 -20.18 17.88
C ILE A 3 -6.72 -20.88 18.98
N ASN A 4 -6.10 -21.82 19.69
CA ASN A 4 -6.78 -22.59 20.72
C ASN A 4 -6.59 -22.00 22.13
N LYS A 5 -5.39 -21.48 22.41
CA LYS A 5 -5.05 -20.95 23.75
C LYS A 5 -3.95 -19.88 23.63
N ILE A 6 -4.04 -18.89 24.48
CA ILE A 6 -2.97 -17.90 24.66
C ILE A 6 -2.60 -17.86 26.14
N VAL A 7 -1.31 -17.86 26.43
CA VAL A 7 -0.78 -17.73 27.78
C VAL A 7 0.22 -16.59 27.81
N LEU A 8 -0.02 -15.61 28.68
CA LEU A 8 0.85 -14.48 28.94
C LEU A 8 1.47 -14.62 30.32
N TYR A 9 2.78 -14.48 30.40
CA TYR A 9 3.51 -14.45 31.66
C TYR A 9 4.33 -13.18 31.75
N ASN A 10 4.02 -12.33 32.71
CA ASN A 10 4.69 -11.05 32.97
C ASN A 10 4.84 -10.18 31.69
N PHE A 11 3.76 -10.04 30.95
CA PHE A 11 3.75 -9.32 29.67
C PHE A 11 2.90 -8.06 29.78
N ASN A 12 3.51 -6.89 29.57
CA ASN A 12 2.89 -5.57 29.73
C ASN A 12 2.17 -5.42 31.09
N SER A 13 0.86 -5.16 31.09
CA SER A 13 0.04 -5.06 32.29
C SER A 13 -0.35 -6.42 32.91
N TYR A 14 -0.06 -7.54 32.23
CA TYR A 14 -0.35 -8.88 32.72
C TYR A 14 0.76 -9.38 33.65
N GLU A 15 0.49 -9.32 34.96
CA GLU A 15 1.38 -9.84 36.00
C GLU A 15 1.12 -11.34 36.23
N GLY A 16 2.18 -12.15 36.36
CA GLY A 16 2.07 -13.60 36.52
C GLY A 16 1.50 -14.30 35.30
N ILE A 17 0.87 -15.42 35.49
CA ILE A 17 0.28 -16.25 34.41
C ILE A 17 -1.15 -15.80 34.17
N ASN A 18 -1.45 -15.44 32.94
CA ASN A 18 -2.79 -15.12 32.46
C ASN A 18 -3.12 -16.01 31.25
N GLU A 19 -4.22 -16.71 31.31
CA GLU A 19 -4.59 -17.69 30.28
C GLU A 19 -5.92 -17.33 29.61
N PHE A 20 -5.95 -17.49 28.28
CA PHE A 20 -7.15 -17.34 27.46
C PHE A 20 -7.36 -18.63 26.68
N ASP A 21 -8.47 -19.31 26.94
CA ASP A 21 -8.88 -20.50 26.19
C ASP A 21 -9.84 -20.09 25.07
N PHE A 22 -9.41 -20.24 23.84
CA PHE A 22 -10.20 -19.90 22.63
C PHE A 22 -10.80 -21.13 21.97
N SER A 23 -10.72 -22.29 22.60
CA SER A 23 -11.29 -23.52 22.08
C SER A 23 -12.81 -23.45 22.03
N SER A 24 -13.40 -23.91 20.94
CA SER A 24 -14.84 -24.07 20.76
C SER A 24 -15.14 -25.46 20.21
N THR A 25 -16.14 -26.11 20.74
CA THR A 25 -16.66 -27.39 20.26
C THR A 25 -17.88 -27.23 19.35
N ASP A 26 -18.44 -26.04 19.29
CA ASP A 26 -19.60 -25.71 18.46
C ASP A 26 -19.16 -24.84 17.27
N ASP A 27 -19.27 -25.37 16.06
CA ASP A 27 -18.89 -24.67 14.83
C ASP A 27 -19.75 -23.42 14.54
N LYS A 28 -20.92 -23.29 15.18
CA LYS A 28 -21.74 -22.07 15.07
C LYS A 28 -21.25 -20.95 15.97
N LYS A 29 -20.47 -21.30 17.00
CA LYS A 29 -19.90 -20.34 17.95
C LYS A 29 -18.45 -20.08 17.59
N ASN A 30 -18.26 -19.15 16.66
CA ASN A 30 -16.96 -18.80 16.10
C ASN A 30 -16.32 -17.56 16.72
N MET A 31 -16.99 -16.91 17.69
CA MET A 31 -16.51 -15.64 18.26
C MET A 31 -15.94 -15.82 19.66
N ILE A 32 -14.84 -15.14 19.92
CA ILE A 32 -14.26 -14.91 21.23
C ILE A 32 -14.36 -13.42 21.53
N LEU A 33 -15.10 -13.04 22.58
CA LEU A 33 -15.31 -11.67 22.95
C LEU A 33 -14.47 -11.30 24.17
N ILE A 34 -13.62 -10.26 24.02
CA ILE A 34 -12.72 -9.80 25.09
C ILE A 34 -13.02 -8.33 25.36
N GLY A 35 -13.69 -8.08 26.49
CA GLY A 35 -14.01 -6.75 26.96
C GLY A 35 -12.91 -6.17 27.82
N GLY A 36 -12.78 -4.85 27.82
CA GLY A 36 -11.89 -4.13 28.72
C GLY A 36 -11.96 -2.62 28.49
N LYS A 37 -11.90 -1.84 29.55
CA LYS A 37 -11.77 -0.38 29.46
C LYS A 37 -10.47 0.01 28.76
N ASN A 38 -10.35 1.28 28.39
CA ASN A 38 -9.07 1.79 27.82
C ASN A 38 -7.94 1.59 28.85
N GLY A 39 -6.80 1.09 28.38
CA GLY A 39 -5.70 0.73 29.26
C GLY A 39 -5.80 -0.65 29.93
N ALA A 40 -6.89 -1.40 29.75
CA ALA A 40 -7.07 -2.71 30.38
C ALA A 40 -6.19 -3.83 29.82
N GLY A 41 -5.40 -3.57 28.77
CA GLY A 41 -4.48 -4.56 28.21
C GLY A 41 -4.94 -5.22 26.91
N LYS A 42 -6.01 -4.75 26.26
CA LYS A 42 -6.48 -5.26 24.95
C LYS A 42 -5.38 -5.22 23.88
N THR A 43 -4.82 -4.05 23.64
CA THR A 43 -3.72 -3.87 22.67
C THR A 43 -2.46 -4.65 23.06
N SER A 44 -2.24 -4.88 24.37
CA SER A 44 -1.16 -5.74 24.83
C SER A 44 -1.35 -7.21 24.42
N LEU A 45 -2.58 -7.71 24.51
CA LEU A 45 -2.94 -9.06 24.03
C LEU A 45 -2.79 -9.17 22.51
N PHE A 46 -3.24 -8.15 21.79
CA PHE A 46 -3.05 -8.06 20.34
C PHE A 46 -1.57 -8.09 19.95
N THR A 47 -0.75 -7.28 20.62
CA THR A 47 0.71 -7.26 20.44
C THR A 47 1.34 -8.61 20.76
N ALA A 48 0.87 -9.29 21.82
CA ALA A 48 1.36 -10.61 22.18
C ALA A 48 1.12 -11.65 21.08
N ILE A 49 -0.05 -11.63 20.43
CA ILE A 49 -0.35 -12.50 19.29
C ILE A 49 0.64 -12.24 18.14
N LYS A 50 0.85 -10.96 17.78
CA LYS A 50 1.81 -10.55 16.73
C LYS A 50 3.22 -11.03 17.05
N LEU A 51 3.69 -10.80 18.27
CA LEU A 51 5.03 -11.18 18.71
C LEU A 51 5.23 -12.69 18.74
N ALA A 52 4.25 -13.46 19.20
CA ALA A 52 4.37 -14.91 19.22
C ALA A 52 4.52 -15.48 17.82
N LEU A 53 3.75 -14.99 16.86
CA LEU A 53 3.76 -15.46 15.46
C LEU A 53 5.01 -15.02 14.71
N TYR A 54 5.40 -13.74 14.84
CA TYR A 54 6.39 -13.12 13.95
C TYR A 54 7.69 -12.68 14.63
N GLY A 55 7.74 -12.58 15.96
CA GLY A 55 8.91 -12.09 16.69
C GLY A 55 9.33 -10.69 16.24
N PRO A 56 10.62 -10.47 15.87
CA PRO A 56 11.10 -9.17 15.43
C PRO A 56 10.32 -8.56 14.26
N LEU A 57 9.84 -9.39 13.34
CA LEU A 57 9.02 -8.97 12.19
C LEU A 57 7.71 -8.30 12.60
N ALA A 58 7.18 -8.60 13.80
CA ALA A 58 5.99 -7.92 14.35
C ALA A 58 6.16 -6.42 14.49
N PHE A 59 7.39 -5.94 14.60
CA PHE A 59 7.76 -4.52 14.65
C PHE A 59 8.52 -4.05 13.40
N GLY A 60 8.51 -4.84 12.32
CA GLY A 60 9.19 -4.52 11.06
C GLY A 60 10.71 -4.73 11.07
N TYR A 61 11.27 -5.41 12.08
CA TYR A 61 12.70 -5.71 12.15
C TYR A 61 13.00 -7.12 11.63
N VAL A 62 14.07 -7.26 10.85
CA VAL A 62 14.50 -8.54 10.28
C VAL A 62 15.11 -9.49 11.31
N GLY A 63 15.64 -8.93 12.43
CA GLY A 63 16.29 -9.72 13.49
C GLY A 63 16.35 -8.95 14.82
N ILE A 64 17.00 -9.56 15.81
CA ILE A 64 17.19 -8.98 17.14
C ILE A 64 18.21 -7.84 17.06
N ASN A 65 17.75 -6.62 17.17
CA ASN A 65 18.54 -5.39 17.12
C ASN A 65 18.26 -4.50 18.33
N PRO A 66 19.02 -3.43 18.58
CA PRO A 66 18.80 -2.55 19.76
C PRO A 66 17.41 -1.94 19.86
N HIS A 67 16.76 -1.63 18.73
CA HIS A 67 15.40 -1.08 18.71
C HIS A 67 14.38 -2.14 19.08
N TYR A 68 14.52 -3.37 18.54
CA TYR A 68 13.70 -4.49 18.95
C TYR A 68 13.85 -4.80 20.45
N ILE A 69 15.08 -4.80 20.95
CA ILE A 69 15.36 -5.02 22.38
C ILE A 69 14.66 -3.95 23.24
N SER A 70 14.68 -2.69 22.81
CA SER A 70 13.95 -1.62 23.50
C SER A 70 12.44 -1.88 23.52
N LYS A 71 11.86 -2.28 22.38
CA LYS A 71 10.43 -2.61 22.27
C LYS A 71 10.05 -3.80 23.15
N ILE A 72 10.89 -4.82 23.22
CA ILE A 72 10.62 -5.99 24.10
C ILE A 72 10.73 -5.58 25.57
N LYS A 73 11.67 -4.72 25.94
CA LYS A 73 11.73 -4.19 27.31
C LYS A 73 10.44 -3.48 27.71
N ASP A 74 9.87 -2.67 26.80
CA ASP A 74 8.60 -2.01 27.02
C ASP A 74 7.44 -3.00 27.16
N CYS A 75 7.57 -4.20 26.59
CA CYS A 75 6.58 -5.28 26.68
C CYS A 75 6.73 -6.16 27.94
N ILE A 76 7.85 -6.10 28.67
CA ILE A 76 8.03 -6.83 29.92
C ILE A 76 7.29 -6.10 31.04
N ASN A 77 6.59 -6.83 31.92
CA ASN A 77 5.88 -6.22 33.04
C ASN A 77 6.85 -5.49 33.98
N LEU A 78 6.55 -4.22 34.28
CA LEU A 78 7.43 -3.34 35.06
C LEU A 78 7.78 -3.87 36.46
N LYS A 79 6.90 -4.65 37.08
CA LYS A 79 7.15 -5.22 38.41
C LYS A 79 8.27 -6.27 38.39
N THR A 80 8.48 -6.96 37.26
CA THR A 80 9.57 -7.92 37.15
C THR A 80 10.94 -7.27 37.25
N PHE A 81 11.07 -6.01 36.84
CA PHE A 81 12.32 -5.24 36.99
C PHE A 81 12.64 -4.90 38.47
N GLN A 82 11.70 -5.14 39.39
CA GLN A 82 11.90 -4.99 40.85
C GLN A 82 12.31 -6.31 41.52
N THR A 83 12.51 -7.38 40.74
CA THR A 83 12.89 -8.71 41.21
C THR A 83 14.21 -9.14 40.60
N ASP A 84 14.83 -10.18 41.15
CA ASP A 84 16.11 -10.73 40.65
C ASP A 84 15.97 -11.39 39.26
N LYS A 85 14.74 -11.76 38.87
CA LYS A 85 14.45 -12.40 37.59
C LYS A 85 13.51 -11.55 36.75
N VAL A 86 14.03 -11.08 35.62
CA VAL A 86 13.28 -10.28 34.65
C VAL A 86 12.90 -11.17 33.47
N GLU A 87 11.84 -11.95 33.66
CA GLU A 87 11.37 -12.94 32.67
C GLU A 87 9.97 -12.58 32.19
N SER A 88 9.74 -12.72 30.88
CA SER A 88 8.42 -12.60 30.26
C SER A 88 8.25 -13.71 29.22
N ARG A 89 7.02 -14.16 29.01
CA ARG A 89 6.72 -15.21 28.04
C ARG A 89 5.36 -14.97 27.39
N VAL A 90 5.33 -15.24 26.10
CA VAL A 90 4.09 -15.40 25.33
C VAL A 90 4.05 -16.79 24.73
N GLN A 91 2.93 -17.48 24.93
CA GLN A 91 2.67 -18.80 24.36
C GLN A 91 1.35 -18.77 23.63
N ILE A 92 1.33 -19.28 22.40
CA ILE A 92 0.11 -19.46 21.61
C ILE A 92 0.01 -20.91 21.16
N ASN A 93 -1.11 -21.54 21.46
CA ASN A 93 -1.45 -22.85 20.94
C ASN A 93 -2.33 -22.68 19.71
N ILE A 94 -1.92 -23.23 18.59
CA ILE A 94 -2.64 -23.14 17.32
C ILE A 94 -2.89 -24.52 16.74
N SER A 95 -4.00 -24.68 16.03
CA SER A 95 -4.26 -25.83 15.18
C SER A 95 -4.07 -25.47 13.71
N LEU A 96 -3.25 -26.22 13.00
CA LEU A 96 -2.99 -26.05 11.57
C LEU A 96 -3.45 -27.29 10.81
N MET A 97 -4.00 -27.09 9.61
CA MET A 97 -4.27 -28.19 8.69
C MET A 97 -2.98 -28.54 7.94
N VAL A 98 -2.38 -29.65 8.27
CA VAL A 98 -1.18 -30.19 7.62
C VAL A 98 -1.51 -31.57 7.06
N GLU A 99 -1.31 -31.78 5.76
CA GLU A 99 -1.59 -33.07 5.09
C GLU A 99 -3.02 -33.60 5.29
N ARG A 100 -4.01 -32.70 5.37
CA ARG A 100 -5.44 -32.96 5.62
C ARG A 100 -5.78 -33.39 7.05
N GLU A 101 -4.86 -33.28 7.98
CA GLU A 101 -5.08 -33.50 9.41
C GLU A 101 -4.83 -32.23 10.21
N PHE A 102 -5.62 -32.02 11.27
CA PHE A 102 -5.37 -30.93 12.20
C PHE A 102 -4.26 -31.34 13.18
N LYS A 103 -3.13 -30.62 13.14
CA LYS A 103 -2.03 -30.78 14.09
C LYS A 103 -1.98 -29.57 15.02
N GLU A 104 -1.77 -29.84 16.29
CA GLU A 104 -1.62 -28.79 17.29
C GLU A 104 -0.15 -28.41 17.47
N TYR A 105 0.08 -27.11 17.53
CA TYR A 105 1.39 -26.54 17.77
C TYR A 105 1.32 -25.53 18.92
N GLU A 106 2.28 -25.62 19.83
CA GLU A 106 2.50 -24.69 20.91
C GLU A 106 3.70 -23.81 20.54
N ILE A 107 3.47 -22.55 20.18
CA ILE A 107 4.49 -21.56 19.85
C ILE A 107 4.83 -20.81 21.12
N VAL A 108 6.10 -20.79 21.50
CA VAL A 108 6.56 -20.14 22.72
C VAL A 108 7.71 -19.18 22.42
N ARG A 109 7.58 -17.95 22.94
CA ARG A 109 8.67 -16.98 23.02
C ARG A 109 8.87 -16.55 24.45
N GLU A 110 10.09 -16.69 24.89
CA GLU A 110 10.52 -16.34 26.24
C GLU A 110 11.62 -15.29 26.17
N TRP A 111 11.50 -14.27 26.97
CA TRP A 111 12.49 -13.20 27.09
C TRP A 111 13.01 -13.14 28.51
N ASP A 112 14.32 -13.23 28.65
CA ASP A 112 15.04 -13.06 29.91
C ASP A 112 15.95 -11.84 29.81
N TYR A 113 15.75 -10.89 30.71
CA TYR A 113 16.55 -9.66 30.83
C TYR A 113 17.30 -9.58 32.17
N SER A 114 17.34 -10.64 32.94
CA SER A 114 17.92 -10.70 34.30
C SER A 114 19.41 -10.31 34.31
N SER A 115 20.14 -10.57 33.23
CA SER A 115 21.58 -10.24 33.07
C SER A 115 21.83 -8.87 32.41
N GLN A 116 20.84 -7.97 32.36
CA GLN A 116 20.86 -6.70 31.61
C GLN A 116 21.09 -6.87 30.08
N LYS A 117 21.08 -8.11 29.60
CA LYS A 117 21.17 -8.44 28.18
C LYS A 117 19.94 -9.28 27.85
N LEU A 118 19.22 -8.90 26.79
CA LEU A 118 18.06 -9.66 26.36
C LEU A 118 18.51 -11.00 25.78
N ILE A 119 17.94 -12.08 26.35
CA ILE A 119 18.03 -13.42 25.80
C ILE A 119 16.60 -13.79 25.35
N GLU A 120 16.42 -14.06 24.08
CA GLU A 120 15.16 -14.55 23.52
C GLU A 120 15.29 -16.02 23.18
N ASN A 121 14.37 -16.83 23.72
CA ASN A 121 14.22 -18.23 23.39
C ASN A 121 12.94 -18.42 22.58
N TYR A 122 13.08 -18.89 21.35
CA TYR A 122 11.95 -19.26 20.49
C TYR A 122 11.96 -20.76 20.25
N TYR A 123 10.84 -21.42 20.54
CA TYR A 123 10.65 -22.81 20.23
C TYR A 123 9.17 -23.13 19.98
N VAL A 124 8.95 -24.19 19.23
CA VAL A 124 7.60 -24.71 18.94
C VAL A 124 7.55 -26.16 19.41
N LYS A 125 6.43 -26.54 20.02
CA LYS A 125 6.17 -27.92 20.39
C LYS A 125 4.96 -28.47 19.62
N THR A 126 4.99 -29.75 19.32
CA THR A 126 3.85 -30.52 18.83
C THR A 126 3.79 -31.84 19.61
N GLU A 127 2.61 -32.26 20.03
CA GLU A 127 2.44 -33.47 20.86
C GLU A 127 3.36 -33.50 22.10
N GLY A 128 3.61 -32.35 22.71
CA GLY A 128 4.50 -32.21 23.88
C GLY A 128 6.00 -32.24 23.59
N ARG A 129 6.45 -32.49 22.34
CA ARG A 129 7.84 -32.55 21.91
C ARG A 129 8.25 -31.21 21.27
N LYS A 130 9.42 -30.67 21.61
CA LYS A 130 10.01 -29.56 20.90
C LYS A 130 10.42 -29.97 19.48
N LEU A 131 10.13 -29.11 18.49
CA LEU A 131 10.57 -29.31 17.12
C LEU A 131 12.09 -29.23 17.05
N ALA A 132 12.70 -30.11 16.26
CA ALA A 132 14.12 -30.03 15.92
C ALA A 132 14.38 -28.78 15.05
N PRO A 133 15.63 -28.27 14.98
CA PRO A 133 15.92 -27.03 14.25
C PRO A 133 15.44 -27.01 12.80
N GLN A 134 15.49 -28.15 12.12
CA GLN A 134 15.01 -28.30 10.73
C GLN A 134 13.48 -28.26 10.65
N GLU A 135 12.81 -29.00 11.55
CA GLU A 135 11.33 -28.99 11.66
C GLU A 135 10.82 -27.59 12.03
N LEU A 136 11.56 -26.88 12.88
CA LEU A 136 11.24 -25.52 13.29
C LEU A 136 11.35 -24.54 12.11
N SER A 137 12.40 -24.64 11.29
CA SER A 137 12.56 -23.84 10.10
C SER A 137 11.45 -24.12 9.07
N TYR A 138 11.11 -25.40 8.86
CA TYR A 138 9.99 -25.78 8.00
C TYR A 138 8.66 -25.20 8.51
N PHE A 139 8.40 -25.33 9.80
CA PHE A 139 7.20 -24.78 10.45
C PHE A 139 7.11 -23.26 10.29
N GLN A 140 8.22 -22.54 10.49
CA GLN A 140 8.27 -21.08 10.31
C GLN A 140 7.97 -20.68 8.88
N ASN A 141 8.56 -21.34 7.90
CA ASN A 141 8.31 -21.10 6.49
C ASN A 141 6.84 -21.38 6.11
N TYR A 142 6.29 -22.48 6.65
CA TYR A 142 4.89 -22.82 6.43
C TYR A 142 3.94 -21.78 7.04
N LEU A 143 4.20 -21.33 8.28
CA LEU A 143 3.40 -20.30 8.95
C LEU A 143 3.47 -18.96 8.23
N GLN A 144 4.67 -18.55 7.78
CA GLN A 144 4.88 -17.32 7.00
C GLN A 144 4.24 -17.40 5.61
N GLY A 145 4.18 -18.59 5.01
CA GLY A 145 3.45 -18.80 3.76
C GLY A 145 1.93 -18.78 3.94
N LEU A 146 1.43 -19.17 5.13
CA LEU A 146 0.01 -19.11 5.44
C LEU A 146 -0.46 -17.71 5.80
N ILE A 147 0.30 -17.02 6.65
CA ILE A 147 0.05 -15.64 7.08
C ILE A 147 1.38 -14.87 6.96
N PRO A 148 1.65 -14.24 5.80
CA PRO A 148 2.85 -13.45 5.61
C PRO A 148 2.93 -12.28 6.61
N PRO A 149 4.13 -11.95 7.13
CA PRO A 149 4.30 -10.85 8.08
C PRO A 149 3.83 -9.50 7.56
N ASP A 150 3.97 -9.26 6.25
CA ASP A 150 3.56 -8.01 5.59
C ASP A 150 2.03 -7.90 5.44
N LEU A 151 1.29 -9.00 5.67
CA LEU A 151 -0.16 -9.10 5.49
C LEU A 151 -0.92 -9.37 6.78
N PHE A 152 -0.23 -9.34 7.92
CA PHE A 152 -0.89 -9.65 9.19
C PHE A 152 -2.06 -8.69 9.51
N GLU A 153 -2.02 -7.45 9.02
CA GLU A 153 -3.09 -6.46 9.24
C GLU A 153 -4.42 -6.87 8.61
N PHE A 154 -4.42 -7.76 7.61
CA PHE A 154 -5.66 -8.36 7.10
C PHE A 154 -6.33 -9.33 8.08
N PHE A 155 -5.58 -9.87 9.03
CA PHE A 155 -6.04 -10.86 9.99
C PHE A 155 -6.02 -10.35 11.43
N LEU A 156 -5.15 -9.38 11.69
CA LEU A 156 -4.98 -8.70 12.96
C LEU A 156 -5.29 -7.21 12.73
N PHE A 157 -6.57 -6.89 12.75
CA PHE A 157 -7.11 -5.60 12.34
C PHE A 157 -7.19 -4.64 13.53
N ASP A 158 -6.54 -3.48 13.41
CA ASP A 158 -6.69 -2.35 14.33
C ASP A 158 -7.63 -1.30 13.72
N GLY A 159 -8.82 -1.14 14.29
CA GLY A 159 -9.84 -0.22 13.78
C GLY A 159 -9.43 1.26 13.81
N GLU A 160 -8.46 1.66 14.62
CA GLU A 160 -7.98 3.04 14.68
C GLU A 160 -6.89 3.34 13.63
N GLU A 161 -5.97 2.41 13.39
CA GLU A 161 -4.81 2.59 12.50
C GLU A 161 -5.17 2.53 11.03
N VAL A 162 -6.08 1.67 10.64
CA VAL A 162 -6.40 1.37 9.24
C VAL A 162 -6.85 2.61 8.45
N GLY A 163 -7.52 3.56 9.11
CA GLY A 163 -7.93 4.80 8.46
C GLY A 163 -6.77 5.68 7.96
N SER A 164 -5.55 5.49 8.48
CA SER A 164 -4.34 6.24 8.09
C SER A 164 -3.63 5.63 6.88
N ILE A 165 -3.66 4.31 6.74
CA ILE A 165 -3.01 3.57 5.65
C ILE A 165 -3.70 3.89 4.31
N PHE A 166 -5.03 4.03 4.32
CA PHE A 166 -5.85 4.36 3.14
C PHE A 166 -5.54 5.72 2.50
N ALA A 167 -4.94 6.62 3.25
CA ALA A 167 -4.61 7.95 2.77
C ALA A 167 -3.26 8.01 2.02
N THR A 168 -2.55 6.89 1.90
CA THR A 168 -1.22 6.83 1.28
C THR A 168 -1.25 6.09 -0.05
N PRO A 169 -0.44 6.51 -1.06
CA PRO A 169 -0.27 5.76 -2.31
C PRO A 169 0.22 4.32 -2.11
N ALA A 170 0.84 4.02 -0.98
CA ALA A 170 1.30 2.68 -0.61
C ALA A 170 0.17 1.67 -0.42
N TYR A 171 -1.07 2.13 -0.24
CA TYR A 171 -2.22 1.26 -0.02
C TYR A 171 -2.51 0.32 -1.20
N ASN A 172 -2.47 0.83 -2.43
CA ASN A 172 -2.72 0.01 -3.62
C ASN A 172 -1.72 -1.14 -3.72
N SER A 173 -0.44 -0.85 -3.49
CA SER A 173 0.61 -1.88 -3.45
C SER A 173 0.38 -2.90 -2.33
N TYR A 174 -0.09 -2.45 -1.18
CA TYR A 174 -0.41 -3.31 -0.05
C TYR A 174 -1.56 -4.28 -0.38
N VAL A 175 -2.67 -3.77 -0.95
CA VAL A 175 -3.80 -4.61 -1.38
C VAL A 175 -3.39 -5.57 -2.50
N ARG A 176 -2.62 -5.09 -3.49
CA ARG A 176 -2.06 -5.94 -4.55
C ARG A 176 -1.28 -7.11 -3.96
N ASN A 177 -0.33 -6.83 -3.08
CA ASN A 177 0.50 -7.86 -2.45
C ASN A 177 -0.36 -8.84 -1.65
N ALA A 178 -1.38 -8.35 -0.92
CA ALA A 178 -2.31 -9.19 -0.19
C ALA A 178 -3.07 -10.14 -1.11
N VAL A 179 -3.65 -9.63 -2.20
CA VAL A 179 -4.36 -10.45 -3.18
C VAL A 179 -3.41 -11.47 -3.83
N TYR A 180 -2.21 -11.05 -4.24
CA TYR A 180 -1.23 -11.94 -4.85
C TYR A 180 -0.86 -13.10 -3.93
N THR A 181 -0.54 -12.80 -2.68
CA THR A 181 -0.10 -13.82 -1.73
C THR A 181 -1.26 -14.68 -1.22
N LEU A 182 -2.38 -14.07 -0.83
CA LEU A 182 -3.52 -14.80 -0.27
C LEU A 182 -4.25 -15.64 -1.32
N CYS A 183 -4.34 -15.17 -2.56
CA CYS A 183 -4.88 -15.93 -3.69
C CYS A 183 -3.83 -16.82 -4.36
N ARG A 184 -2.62 -16.91 -3.81
CA ARG A 184 -1.51 -17.77 -4.29
C ARG A 184 -1.06 -17.47 -5.73
N LEU A 185 -1.16 -16.23 -6.14
CA LEU A 185 -0.64 -15.79 -7.45
C LEU A 185 0.89 -15.71 -7.45
N ASP A 186 1.51 -15.50 -6.29
CA ASP A 186 2.94 -15.54 -6.05
C ASP A 186 3.60 -16.88 -6.49
N ILE A 187 2.83 -17.98 -6.50
CA ILE A 187 3.31 -19.27 -6.99
C ILE A 187 3.77 -19.19 -8.44
N PHE A 188 3.05 -18.45 -9.29
CA PHE A 188 3.41 -18.27 -10.70
C PHE A 188 4.73 -17.49 -10.83
N GLU A 189 4.92 -16.44 -10.02
CA GLU A 189 6.17 -15.68 -9.96
C GLU A 189 7.34 -16.53 -9.44
N ILE A 190 7.08 -17.35 -8.42
CA ILE A 190 8.08 -18.27 -7.86
C ILE A 190 8.49 -19.29 -8.92
N ILE A 191 7.54 -19.94 -9.61
CA ILE A 191 7.83 -20.90 -10.68
C ILE A 191 8.64 -20.23 -11.78
N ARG A 192 8.23 -19.03 -12.24
CA ARG A 192 8.96 -18.22 -13.22
C ARG A 192 10.42 -18.01 -12.79
N LYS A 193 10.62 -17.54 -11.57
CA LYS A 193 11.97 -17.28 -11.03
C LYS A 193 12.84 -18.54 -10.95
N TYR A 194 12.26 -19.68 -10.61
CA TYR A 194 12.98 -20.95 -10.63
C TYR A 194 13.30 -21.39 -12.06
N THR A 195 12.37 -21.23 -12.99
CA THR A 195 12.56 -21.59 -14.40
C THR A 195 13.63 -20.71 -15.05
N ASP A 196 13.63 -19.40 -14.77
CA ASP A 196 14.69 -18.47 -15.17
C ASP A 196 16.07 -18.88 -14.59
N GLY A 197 16.10 -19.37 -13.35
CA GLY A 197 17.29 -19.91 -12.73
C GLY A 197 17.82 -21.22 -13.38
N TYR A 198 16.91 -22.03 -13.94
CA TYR A 198 17.31 -23.21 -14.73
C TYR A 198 17.84 -22.82 -16.11
N MET A 199 17.23 -21.83 -16.77
CA MET A 199 17.77 -21.27 -18.03
C MET A 199 19.19 -20.76 -17.84
N GLY A 200 19.49 -20.07 -16.73
CA GLY A 200 20.84 -19.60 -16.39
C GLY A 200 21.85 -20.71 -16.10
N LYS A 201 21.41 -21.90 -15.67
CA LYS A 201 22.28 -23.04 -15.38
C LYS A 201 22.53 -23.94 -16.61
N ALA A 202 21.55 -23.97 -17.54
CA ALA A 202 21.69 -24.73 -18.79
C ALA A 202 22.66 -24.08 -19.79
N SER A 203 22.96 -22.79 -19.62
CA SER A 203 24.00 -22.08 -20.35
C SER A 203 25.36 -22.29 -19.65
N LEU A 204 26.12 -23.28 -20.08
CA LEU A 204 27.38 -23.71 -19.45
C LEU A 204 28.51 -22.69 -19.54
N GLN A 205 29.18 -22.50 -18.43
CA GLN A 205 30.56 -22.06 -18.12
C GLN A 205 31.20 -20.88 -18.90
N ASP A 206 30.87 -20.61 -20.16
CA ASP A 206 31.37 -19.45 -20.92
C ASP A 206 30.32 -18.35 -21.12
N ASP A 207 29.04 -18.64 -20.87
CA ASP A 207 27.88 -17.73 -21.13
C ASP A 207 27.31 -17.02 -19.88
N GLU A 208 27.88 -17.21 -18.71
CA GLU A 208 27.38 -16.56 -17.48
C GLU A 208 27.36 -15.02 -17.59
N LYS A 209 28.27 -14.47 -18.41
CA LYS A 209 28.28 -13.02 -18.70
C LYS A 209 27.16 -12.60 -19.66
N LEU A 210 26.91 -13.42 -20.68
CA LEU A 210 25.84 -13.15 -21.66
C LEU A 210 24.47 -13.27 -21.03
N TYR A 211 24.26 -14.26 -20.15
CA TYR A 211 23.01 -14.41 -19.44
C TYR A 211 22.75 -13.27 -18.45
N LYS A 212 23.78 -12.83 -17.74
CA LYS A 212 23.69 -11.65 -16.88
C LYS A 212 23.38 -10.38 -17.69
N GLU A 213 24.01 -10.22 -18.84
CA GLU A 213 23.72 -9.11 -19.75
C GLU A 213 22.26 -9.15 -20.26
N TYR A 214 21.75 -10.34 -20.57
CA TYR A 214 20.34 -10.51 -20.94
C TYR A 214 19.38 -10.12 -19.82
N GLU A 215 19.62 -10.61 -18.59
CA GLU A 215 18.80 -10.27 -17.43
C GLU A 215 18.84 -8.77 -17.11
N ASP A 216 20.02 -8.16 -17.17
CA ASP A 216 20.18 -6.72 -16.95
C ASP A 216 19.40 -5.91 -18.02
N LEU A 217 19.44 -6.34 -19.29
CA LEU A 217 18.67 -5.72 -20.37
C LEU A 217 17.15 -5.95 -20.25
N LYS A 218 16.74 -7.12 -19.82
CA LYS A 218 15.34 -7.45 -19.57
C LYS A 218 14.77 -6.57 -18.45
N GLN A 219 15.47 -6.51 -17.33
CA GLN A 219 15.08 -5.67 -16.18
C GLN A 219 15.05 -4.18 -16.56
N ALA A 220 16.00 -3.73 -17.38
CA ALA A 220 16.03 -2.36 -17.88
C ALA A 220 14.82 -2.07 -18.78
N ALA A 221 14.46 -3.00 -19.66
CA ALA A 221 13.29 -2.86 -20.52
C ALA A 221 11.98 -2.85 -19.72
N GLU A 222 11.79 -3.72 -18.75
CA GLU A 222 10.64 -3.78 -17.86
C GLU A 222 10.48 -2.47 -17.08
N ASN A 223 11.58 -1.94 -16.52
CA ASN A 223 11.55 -0.66 -15.80
C ASN A 223 11.20 0.52 -16.72
N MET A 224 11.68 0.49 -17.97
CA MET A 224 11.33 1.50 -18.96
C MET A 224 9.87 1.43 -19.39
N GLU A 225 9.30 0.23 -19.50
CA GLU A 225 7.87 0.04 -19.79
C GLU A 225 6.98 0.59 -18.67
N MET A 226 7.28 0.27 -17.43
CA MET A 226 6.56 0.85 -16.27
C MET A 226 6.65 2.38 -16.27
N SER A 227 7.86 2.93 -16.47
CA SER A 227 8.03 4.39 -16.52
C SER A 227 7.27 5.04 -17.69
N ARG A 228 7.12 4.33 -18.82
CA ARG A 228 6.33 4.79 -19.97
C ARG A 228 4.84 4.81 -19.66
N GLU A 229 4.34 3.80 -18.94
CA GLU A 229 2.94 3.74 -18.50
C GLU A 229 2.62 4.88 -17.54
N ASP A 230 3.47 5.13 -16.57
CA ASP A 230 3.32 6.25 -15.64
C ASP A 230 3.28 7.62 -16.37
N LEU A 231 4.22 7.82 -17.31
CA LEU A 231 4.25 9.04 -18.11
C LEU A 231 3.03 9.20 -19.04
N ASN A 232 2.49 8.12 -19.57
CA ASN A 232 1.26 8.15 -20.37
C ASN A 232 0.04 8.51 -19.51
N ALA A 233 -0.05 7.99 -18.28
CA ALA A 233 -1.10 8.36 -17.34
C ALA A 233 -1.01 9.85 -16.95
N GLU A 234 0.20 10.36 -16.71
CA GLU A 234 0.45 11.77 -16.44
C GLU A 234 0.06 12.66 -17.64
N LEU A 235 0.39 12.22 -18.85
CA LEU A 235 0.03 12.93 -20.08
C LEU A 235 -1.50 13.06 -20.25
N LEU A 236 -2.23 12.01 -19.94
CA LEU A 236 -3.68 11.97 -20.03
C LEU A 236 -4.31 12.96 -19.04
N ASN A 237 -3.86 12.96 -17.80
CA ASN A 237 -4.31 13.89 -16.77
C ASN A 237 -4.03 15.36 -17.14
N LEU A 238 -2.84 15.64 -17.70
CA LEU A 238 -2.49 16.99 -18.14
C LEU A 238 -3.31 17.46 -19.34
N GLN A 239 -3.71 16.56 -20.23
CA GLN A 239 -4.58 16.87 -21.34
C GLN A 239 -6.00 17.22 -20.88
N GLU A 240 -6.53 16.48 -19.90
CA GLU A 240 -7.82 16.79 -19.28
C GLU A 240 -7.79 18.17 -18.58
N GLU A 241 -6.69 18.46 -17.88
CA GLU A 241 -6.51 19.76 -17.21
C GLU A 241 -6.48 20.92 -18.23
N LEU A 242 -5.81 20.71 -19.36
CA LEU A 242 -5.74 21.71 -20.44
C LEU A 242 -7.12 22.01 -21.04
N ASP A 243 -7.92 20.98 -21.32
CA ASP A 243 -9.27 21.12 -21.85
C ASP A 243 -10.20 21.88 -20.88
N GLN A 244 -10.05 21.65 -19.58
CA GLN A 244 -10.79 22.40 -18.56
C GLN A 244 -10.42 23.88 -18.53
N ILE A 245 -9.12 24.20 -18.64
CA ILE A 245 -8.65 25.56 -18.66
C ILE A 245 -9.16 26.28 -19.89
N GLU A 246 -9.18 25.64 -21.06
CA GLU A 246 -9.71 26.23 -22.31
C GLU A 246 -11.21 26.50 -22.22
N THR A 247 -11.96 25.62 -21.63
CA THR A 247 -13.40 25.84 -21.39
C THR A 247 -13.64 27.04 -20.48
N ASN A 248 -12.91 27.13 -19.39
CA ASN A 248 -13.03 28.23 -18.44
C ASN A 248 -12.65 29.60 -19.09
N LEU A 249 -11.68 29.61 -19.99
CA LEU A 249 -11.31 30.83 -20.74
C LEU A 249 -12.43 31.33 -21.67
N ILE A 250 -13.10 30.39 -22.36
CA ILE A 250 -14.24 30.72 -23.26
C ILE A 250 -15.42 31.27 -22.45
N GLU A 251 -15.71 30.65 -21.28
CA GLU A 251 -16.76 31.13 -20.39
C GLU A 251 -16.48 32.52 -19.83
N LEU A 252 -15.23 32.76 -19.43
CA LEU A 252 -14.79 34.06 -18.92
C LEU A 252 -14.87 35.17 -20.01
N GLU A 253 -14.42 34.89 -21.25
CA GLU A 253 -14.55 35.81 -22.39
C GLU A 253 -16.02 36.14 -22.70
N THR A 254 -16.89 35.15 -22.59
CA THR A 254 -18.33 35.31 -22.86
C THR A 254 -19.01 36.17 -21.79
N ALA A 255 -18.65 35.98 -20.54
CA ALA A 255 -19.13 36.77 -19.40
C ALA A 255 -18.64 38.24 -19.52
N PHE A 256 -17.40 38.46 -19.95
CA PHE A 256 -16.83 39.77 -20.13
C PHE A 256 -17.53 40.55 -21.28
N LYS A 257 -17.80 39.86 -22.43
CA LYS A 257 -18.55 40.47 -23.55
C LYS A 257 -19.97 40.91 -23.17
N ASN A 258 -20.61 40.19 -22.28
CA ASN A 258 -21.97 40.50 -21.82
C ASN A 258 -22.03 41.65 -20.79
N ALA A 259 -20.92 42.01 -20.18
CA ALA A 259 -20.85 43.05 -19.14
C ALA A 259 -20.57 44.47 -19.66
N GLY A 260 -20.47 44.72 -20.98
CA GLY A 260 -20.51 46.06 -21.57
C GLY A 260 -19.28 46.96 -21.33
N GLY A 261 -18.08 46.45 -21.50
CA GLY A 261 -16.81 47.18 -21.26
C GLY A 261 -16.31 48.03 -22.41
N ILE A 262 -15.64 49.13 -22.11
CA ILE A 262 -15.02 50.14 -22.99
C ILE A 262 -13.80 49.53 -23.72
N THR A 263 -13.64 49.88 -25.05
CA THR A 263 -12.59 49.49 -26.02
C THR A 263 -11.69 48.29 -25.62
N ASP A 264 -12.09 47.16 -26.20
CA ASP A 264 -11.63 45.82 -25.86
C ASP A 264 -10.13 45.51 -26.03
N GLU A 265 -9.43 46.22 -26.95
CA GLU A 265 -8.06 45.82 -27.33
C GLU A 265 -6.96 46.30 -26.37
N GLU A 266 -7.04 47.53 -25.90
CA GLU A 266 -6.01 48.06 -24.98
C GLU A 266 -6.16 47.45 -23.57
N ARG A 267 -7.39 47.20 -23.14
CA ARG A 267 -7.66 46.50 -21.86
C ARG A 267 -7.20 45.07 -21.92
N ARG A 268 -7.44 44.34 -23.01
CA ARG A 268 -6.96 42.98 -23.22
C ARG A 268 -5.44 42.88 -23.18
N LYS A 269 -4.75 43.85 -23.76
CA LYS A 269 -3.29 43.85 -23.80
C LYS A 269 -2.68 44.03 -22.42
N LEU A 270 -3.15 44.99 -21.65
CA LEU A 270 -2.69 45.22 -20.28
C LEU A 270 -3.07 44.10 -19.33
N ALA A 271 -4.28 43.54 -19.47
CA ALA A 271 -4.74 42.41 -18.68
C ALA A 271 -3.91 41.13 -18.96
N LYS A 272 -3.59 40.90 -20.25
CA LYS A 272 -2.71 39.78 -20.64
C LYS A 272 -1.31 39.93 -20.07
N GLU A 273 -0.73 41.16 -20.21
CA GLU A 273 0.60 41.45 -19.69
C GLU A 273 0.68 41.34 -18.16
N TYR A 274 -0.38 41.74 -17.43
CA TYR A 274 -0.49 41.58 -15.98
C TYR A 274 -0.49 40.14 -15.60
N GLY A 275 -1.28 39.32 -16.25
CA GLY A 275 -1.38 37.91 -15.91
C GLY A 275 -0.14 37.11 -16.25
N GLU A 276 0.47 37.38 -17.41
CA GLU A 276 1.76 36.81 -17.77
C GLU A 276 2.80 37.10 -16.67
N ALA A 277 2.83 38.35 -16.20
CA ALA A 277 3.74 38.74 -15.13
C ALA A 277 3.38 38.14 -13.77
N GLU A 278 2.10 38.15 -13.33
CA GLU A 278 1.67 37.53 -12.07
C GLU A 278 1.82 36.03 -12.08
N HIS A 279 1.74 35.41 -13.22
CA HIS A 279 2.06 34.01 -13.44
C HIS A 279 3.52 33.71 -13.15
N VAL A 280 4.40 34.30 -13.87
CA VAL A 280 5.83 34.08 -13.67
C VAL A 280 6.19 34.24 -12.19
N LYS A 281 5.61 35.24 -11.52
CA LYS A 281 5.80 35.49 -10.09
C LYS A 281 5.26 34.36 -9.22
N THR A 282 4.06 33.85 -9.53
CA THR A 282 3.40 32.78 -8.73
C THR A 282 4.11 31.45 -8.92
N GLU A 283 4.46 31.11 -10.16
CA GLU A 283 5.19 29.88 -10.47
C GLU A 283 6.57 29.87 -9.80
N ALA A 284 7.32 30.98 -9.98
CA ALA A 284 8.61 31.08 -9.33
C ALA A 284 8.50 31.02 -7.80
N SER A 285 7.48 31.68 -7.22
CA SER A 285 7.23 31.66 -5.78
C SER A 285 6.88 30.26 -5.26
N ALA A 286 6.06 29.50 -6.00
CA ALA A 286 5.69 28.13 -5.63
C ALA A 286 6.90 27.20 -5.65
N LYS A 287 7.73 27.30 -6.70
CA LYS A 287 8.96 26.50 -6.82
C LYS A 287 9.97 26.84 -5.72
N ILE A 288 10.14 28.13 -5.44
CA ILE A 288 11.03 28.62 -4.36
C ILE A 288 10.51 28.13 -2.99
N LYS A 289 9.20 28.22 -2.75
CA LYS A 289 8.56 27.78 -1.52
C LYS A 289 8.75 26.27 -1.28
N LEU A 290 8.52 25.47 -2.32
CA LEU A 290 8.74 24.00 -2.27
C LEU A 290 10.21 23.67 -1.92
N PHE A 291 11.13 24.40 -2.49
CA PHE A 291 12.55 24.21 -2.14
C PHE A 291 12.83 24.58 -0.69
N VAL A 292 12.36 25.75 -0.23
CA VAL A 292 12.60 26.23 1.13
C VAL A 292 11.95 25.33 2.17
N GLU A 293 10.72 24.88 1.95
CA GLU A 293 9.98 24.01 2.86
C GLU A 293 10.47 22.54 2.84
N GLY A 294 10.95 22.09 1.69
CA GLY A 294 11.33 20.70 1.48
C GLY A 294 12.83 20.44 1.54
N LEU A 295 13.54 20.88 0.52
CA LEU A 295 14.93 20.48 0.27
C LEU A 295 15.98 21.39 0.91
N MET A 296 15.68 22.65 1.13
CA MET A 296 16.67 23.63 1.62
C MET A 296 17.33 23.23 2.96
N PRO A 297 16.61 22.76 3.98
CA PRO A 297 17.24 22.35 5.23
C PRO A 297 18.27 21.23 5.03
N PHE A 298 17.96 20.31 4.12
CA PHE A 298 18.83 19.18 3.81
C PHE A 298 19.95 19.55 2.83
N PHE A 299 19.71 20.51 1.95
CA PHE A 299 20.71 21.04 1.04
C PHE A 299 21.90 21.69 1.77
N ILE A 300 21.62 22.36 2.90
CA ILE A 300 22.66 22.95 3.77
C ILE A 300 23.60 21.87 4.34
N VAL A 301 23.07 20.67 4.59
CA VAL A 301 23.80 19.54 5.18
C VAL A 301 24.05 18.40 4.18
N LYS A 302 24.06 18.69 2.89
CA LYS A 302 24.14 17.71 1.80
C LYS A 302 25.27 16.68 1.95
N GLU A 303 26.47 17.13 2.27
CA GLU A 303 27.62 16.25 2.49
C GLU A 303 27.42 15.26 3.65
N PHE A 304 26.66 15.67 4.65
CA PHE A 304 26.34 14.81 5.79
C PHE A 304 25.27 13.77 5.44
N ALA A 305 24.28 14.17 4.66
CA ALA A 305 23.23 13.27 4.18
C ALA A 305 23.77 12.16 3.24
N GLU A 306 24.77 12.46 2.40
CA GLU A 306 25.45 11.48 1.57
C GLU A 306 26.17 10.40 2.42
N LYS A 307 26.89 10.82 3.45
CA LYS A 307 27.58 9.89 4.35
C LYS A 307 26.61 8.98 5.13
N ILE A 308 25.44 9.51 5.50
CA ILE A 308 24.39 8.72 6.15
C ILE A 308 23.85 7.65 5.18
N SER A 309 23.59 8.00 3.92
CA SER A 309 23.09 7.06 2.92
C SER A 309 24.08 5.92 2.67
N ASP A 310 25.35 6.24 2.54
CA ASP A 310 26.39 5.23 2.33
C ASP A 310 26.49 4.25 3.50
N GLN A 311 26.35 4.75 4.71
CA GLN A 311 26.36 3.93 5.92
C GLN A 311 25.10 3.05 6.02
N MET A 312 23.93 3.57 5.67
CA MET A 312 22.68 2.83 5.66
C MET A 312 22.71 1.68 4.64
N ASP A 313 23.17 1.94 3.42
CA ASP A 313 23.32 0.91 2.37
C ASP A 313 24.25 -0.22 2.83
N TYR A 314 25.28 0.14 3.58
CA TYR A 314 26.20 -0.84 4.15
C TYR A 314 25.52 -1.69 5.23
N GLU A 315 24.72 -1.08 6.09
CA GLU A 315 24.00 -1.76 7.17
C GLU A 315 22.90 -2.68 6.64
N GLU A 316 22.14 -2.25 5.63
CA GLU A 316 21.09 -3.07 4.99
C GLU A 316 21.69 -4.34 4.36
N LYS A 317 22.82 -4.21 3.65
CA LYS A 317 23.54 -5.37 3.10
C LYS A 317 24.06 -6.28 4.21
N GLY A 318 24.48 -5.71 5.33
CA GLY A 318 24.92 -6.44 6.51
C GLY A 318 23.79 -7.27 7.16
N GLN A 319 22.61 -6.67 7.29
CA GLN A 319 21.43 -7.35 7.82
C GLN A 319 20.97 -8.51 6.92
N ILE A 320 20.94 -8.28 5.60
CA ILE A 320 20.60 -9.32 4.62
C ILE A 320 21.59 -10.47 4.72
N PHE A 321 22.87 -10.16 4.81
CA PHE A 321 23.91 -11.16 4.95
C PHE A 321 23.75 -12.00 6.22
N HIS A 322 23.46 -11.35 7.34
CA HIS A 322 23.26 -12.02 8.63
C HIS A 322 22.03 -12.93 8.59
N TYR A 323 20.91 -12.43 8.06
CA TYR A 323 19.70 -13.22 7.87
C TYR A 323 19.90 -14.45 7.00
N VAL A 324 20.62 -14.29 5.88
CA VAL A 324 20.95 -15.40 4.98
C VAL A 324 21.89 -16.39 5.66
N SER A 325 22.90 -15.89 6.38
CA SER A 325 23.90 -16.75 7.04
C SER A 325 23.32 -17.58 8.19
N GLU A 326 22.31 -17.08 8.91
CA GLU A 326 21.63 -17.81 9.99
C GLU A 326 20.66 -18.88 9.48
N ARG A 327 20.06 -18.66 8.30
CA ARG A 327 19.02 -19.55 7.76
C ARG A 327 19.53 -20.51 6.69
N LEU A 328 20.68 -20.27 6.14
CA LEU A 328 21.25 -21.14 5.11
C LEU A 328 21.84 -22.42 5.75
N SER A 329 21.10 -23.51 5.73
CA SER A 329 21.57 -24.78 6.26
C SER A 329 22.15 -25.69 5.17
N ARG A 330 23.18 -26.48 5.54
CA ARG A 330 23.79 -27.46 4.64
C ARG A 330 22.79 -28.51 4.16
N GLU A 331 21.82 -28.84 4.98
CA GLU A 331 20.82 -29.87 4.67
C GLU A 331 19.76 -29.37 3.68
N GLU A 332 19.36 -28.10 3.73
CA GLU A 332 18.47 -27.51 2.74
C GLU A 332 19.11 -27.46 1.36
N ILE A 333 20.39 -27.08 1.30
CA ILE A 333 21.15 -27.10 0.05
C ILE A 333 21.25 -28.54 -0.48
N ARG A 334 21.50 -29.51 0.38
CA ARG A 334 21.60 -30.93 0.02
C ARG A 334 20.29 -31.52 -0.48
N ASN A 335 19.19 -31.16 0.15
CA ASN A 335 17.85 -31.62 -0.23
C ASN A 335 17.40 -31.04 -1.57
N THR A 336 17.84 -29.86 -1.93
CA THR A 336 17.56 -29.24 -3.25
C THR A 336 18.19 -30.04 -4.41
N PHE A 337 19.22 -30.84 -4.14
CA PHE A 337 19.88 -31.71 -5.12
C PHE A 337 19.52 -33.20 -4.99
N GLU A 338 18.34 -33.51 -4.39
CA GLU A 338 17.84 -34.91 -4.23
C GLU A 338 18.89 -35.88 -3.64
N GLY A 339 19.78 -35.39 -2.77
CA GLY A 339 20.79 -36.21 -2.12
C GLY A 339 22.06 -36.54 -2.94
N ASN A 340 22.15 -36.10 -4.19
CA ASN A 340 23.25 -36.43 -5.10
C ASN A 340 24.46 -35.46 -5.07
N ALA A 341 24.42 -34.43 -4.21
CA ALA A 341 25.54 -33.49 -4.10
C ALA A 341 26.63 -33.99 -3.13
N SER A 342 27.89 -33.96 -3.56
CA SER A 342 29.01 -34.26 -2.65
C SER A 342 29.13 -33.16 -1.59
N GLU A 343 29.66 -33.50 -0.40
CA GLU A 343 29.88 -32.54 0.70
C GLU A 343 30.72 -31.33 0.24
N LYS A 344 31.76 -31.54 -0.57
CA LYS A 344 32.56 -30.46 -1.14
C LYS A 344 31.79 -29.50 -2.05
N MET A 345 30.77 -30.01 -2.70
CA MET A 345 29.91 -29.20 -3.60
C MET A 345 28.89 -28.37 -2.82
N VAL A 346 28.34 -28.92 -1.74
CA VAL A 346 27.47 -28.22 -0.83
C VAL A 346 28.21 -27.10 -0.08
N ASP A 347 29.44 -27.40 0.38
CA ASP A 347 30.28 -26.40 1.05
C ASP A 347 30.72 -25.28 0.08
N ALA A 348 31.12 -25.60 -1.12
CA ALA A 348 31.50 -24.62 -2.13
C ALA A 348 30.31 -23.72 -2.55
N LEU A 349 29.12 -24.29 -2.64
CA LEU A 349 27.88 -23.53 -2.96
C LEU A 349 27.47 -22.62 -1.82
N MET A 350 27.58 -23.10 -0.59
CA MET A 350 27.29 -22.35 0.61
C MET A 350 28.27 -21.17 0.77
N GLU A 351 29.58 -21.41 0.59
CA GLU A 351 30.58 -20.35 0.60
C GLU A 351 30.36 -19.31 -0.51
N MET A 352 30.01 -19.76 -1.72
CA MET A 352 29.76 -18.88 -2.86
C MET A 352 28.51 -18.01 -2.62
N LEU A 353 27.45 -18.58 -2.06
CA LEU A 353 26.22 -17.84 -1.73
C LEU A 353 26.50 -16.81 -0.63
N LEU A 354 27.16 -17.20 0.45
CA LEU A 354 27.53 -16.29 1.54
C LEU A 354 28.48 -15.18 1.08
N ALA A 355 29.47 -15.50 0.23
CA ALA A 355 30.37 -14.51 -0.32
C ALA A 355 29.68 -13.47 -1.21
N LYS A 356 28.59 -13.86 -1.89
CA LYS A 356 27.81 -12.96 -2.76
C LYS A 356 27.00 -11.94 -1.97
N PHE A 357 26.56 -12.30 -0.77
CA PHE A 357 25.78 -11.41 0.10
C PHE A 357 26.63 -10.63 1.09
N LYS A 358 27.91 -10.97 1.26
CA LYS A 358 28.82 -10.29 2.19
C LYS A 358 29.07 -8.84 1.74
N PRO A 359 28.76 -7.84 2.54
CA PRO A 359 29.03 -6.45 2.19
C PRO A 359 30.53 -6.20 2.06
N LYS A 360 30.93 -5.46 1.03
CA LYS A 360 32.33 -5.13 0.78
C LYS A 360 32.82 -4.14 1.84
N GLY A 361 33.87 -4.49 2.58
CA GLY A 361 34.47 -3.62 3.61
C GLY A 361 34.10 -3.99 5.05
N ALA A 362 33.32 -5.02 5.29
CA ALA A 362 32.95 -5.46 6.62
C ALA A 362 34.12 -6.17 7.33
N GLY A 363 34.62 -5.57 8.40
CA GLY A 363 35.28 -6.33 9.46
C GLY A 363 34.24 -7.16 10.22
N GLU A 364 34.60 -8.35 10.67
CA GLU A 364 33.68 -9.38 11.20
C GLU A 364 32.82 -8.98 12.41
N ASN A 365 32.88 -7.73 12.93
CA ASN A 365 32.23 -7.34 14.19
C ASN A 365 31.78 -5.87 14.27
N GLN A 366 31.50 -5.19 13.17
CA GLN A 366 30.94 -3.84 13.28
C GLN A 366 29.44 -3.90 13.56
N LYS A 367 29.05 -3.37 14.75
CA LYS A 367 27.61 -3.18 15.08
C LYS A 367 27.02 -2.13 14.17
N PRO A 368 25.77 -2.31 13.71
CA PRO A 368 25.08 -1.27 12.97
C PRO A 368 25.01 0.02 13.78
N MET A 369 25.21 1.15 13.12
CA MET A 369 25.22 2.47 13.73
C MET A 369 23.81 3.07 13.79
N PHE A 370 23.03 2.87 12.74
CA PHE A 370 21.68 3.45 12.59
C PHE A 370 20.57 2.43 12.76
N ASP A 371 20.72 1.25 12.20
CA ASP A 371 19.75 0.14 12.26
C ASP A 371 18.31 0.59 12.01
N LEU A 372 18.11 1.31 10.90
CA LEU A 372 16.86 1.94 10.54
C LEU A 372 15.86 0.93 9.95
N SER A 373 14.58 1.23 10.12
CA SER A 373 13.53 0.50 9.41
C SER A 373 13.64 0.69 7.89
N LYS A 374 13.10 -0.24 7.09
CA LYS A 374 13.08 -0.11 5.62
C LYS A 374 12.38 1.17 5.16
N GLU A 375 11.37 1.62 5.89
CA GLU A 375 10.64 2.85 5.58
C GLU A 375 11.52 4.09 5.79
N ASP A 376 12.24 4.16 6.90
CA ASP A 376 13.12 5.29 7.19
C ASP A 376 14.33 5.30 6.25
N SER A 377 14.88 4.13 5.92
CA SER A 377 15.94 3.98 4.91
C SER A 377 15.49 4.48 3.54
N GLY A 378 14.26 4.11 3.13
CA GLY A 378 13.68 4.57 1.89
C GLY A 378 13.49 6.09 1.84
N ARG A 379 13.09 6.71 2.95
CA ARG A 379 12.96 8.17 3.06
C ARG A 379 14.30 8.89 2.92
N VAL A 380 15.34 8.39 3.58
CA VAL A 380 16.69 9.00 3.48
C VAL A 380 17.27 8.85 2.08
N ASN A 381 17.11 7.69 1.44
CA ASN A 381 17.59 7.46 0.07
C ASN A 381 16.87 8.33 -0.95
N SER A 382 15.55 8.45 -0.87
CA SER A 382 14.79 9.32 -1.76
C SER A 382 15.18 10.80 -1.61
N MET A 383 15.48 11.23 -0.38
CA MET A 383 15.97 12.58 -0.11
C MET A 383 17.36 12.82 -0.71
N ASN A 384 18.29 11.88 -0.60
CA ASN A 384 19.62 11.99 -1.17
C ASN A 384 19.60 12.07 -2.70
N VAL A 385 18.73 11.31 -3.36
CA VAL A 385 18.54 11.41 -4.81
C VAL A 385 18.06 12.81 -5.16
N ALA A 386 17.06 13.32 -4.47
CA ALA A 386 16.52 14.67 -4.73
C ALA A 386 17.57 15.78 -4.51
N LEU A 387 18.51 15.60 -3.55
CA LEU A 387 19.60 16.55 -3.31
C LEU A 387 20.68 16.50 -4.39
N LYS A 388 20.92 15.36 -5.00
CA LYS A 388 21.93 15.21 -6.09
C LYS A 388 21.44 15.83 -7.38
N ASP A 389 20.17 15.68 -7.68
CA ASP A 389 19.56 16.14 -8.93
C ASP A 389 19.11 17.62 -8.88
N PHE A 390 19.36 18.31 -7.76
CA PHE A 390 18.88 19.66 -7.58
C PHE A 390 19.68 20.70 -8.40
N ASP A 391 18.97 21.42 -9.26
CA ASP A 391 19.52 22.50 -10.10
C ASP A 391 19.60 23.82 -9.34
N THR A 392 20.81 24.17 -8.88
CA THR A 392 21.09 25.40 -8.14
C THR A 392 21.02 26.65 -9.02
N ASP A 393 21.49 26.55 -10.27
CA ASP A 393 21.54 27.69 -11.20
C ASP A 393 20.14 28.05 -11.66
N GLY A 394 19.32 27.05 -11.93
CA GLY A 394 17.89 27.24 -12.22
C GLY A 394 17.13 27.91 -11.07
N MET A 395 17.48 27.61 -9.80
CA MET A 395 16.85 28.27 -8.65
C MET A 395 17.20 29.75 -8.53
N VAL A 396 18.44 30.13 -8.80
CA VAL A 396 18.87 31.55 -8.81
C VAL A 396 18.14 32.33 -9.90
N GLU A 397 18.01 31.73 -11.07
CA GLU A 397 17.27 32.36 -12.19
C GLU A 397 15.77 32.52 -11.86
N LEU A 398 15.15 31.58 -11.19
CA LEU A 398 13.76 31.67 -10.71
C LEU A 398 13.55 32.83 -9.73
N ILE A 399 14.50 33.08 -8.85
CA ILE A 399 14.46 34.24 -7.93
C ILE A 399 14.48 35.56 -8.71
N ARG A 400 15.33 35.63 -9.73
CA ARG A 400 15.44 36.82 -10.59
C ARG A 400 14.17 37.07 -11.40
N GLN A 401 13.60 36.02 -12.00
CA GLN A 401 12.35 36.10 -12.76
C GLN A 401 11.17 36.53 -11.88
N LYS A 402 11.10 36.03 -10.65
CA LYS A 402 10.11 36.46 -9.67
C LYS A 402 10.18 37.96 -9.40
N GLN A 403 11.39 38.47 -9.20
CA GLN A 403 11.58 39.93 -8.92
C GLN A 403 11.12 40.80 -10.10
N GLN A 404 11.53 40.45 -11.31
CA GLN A 404 11.15 41.18 -12.52
C GLN A 404 9.64 41.17 -12.79
N ALA A 405 9.03 39.99 -12.57
CA ALA A 405 7.58 39.86 -12.74
C ALA A 405 6.80 40.62 -11.66
N SER A 406 7.32 40.74 -10.45
CA SER A 406 6.71 41.50 -9.36
C SER A 406 6.73 43.02 -9.69
N ASP A 407 7.84 43.53 -10.20
CA ASP A 407 7.96 44.95 -10.59
C ASP A 407 7.00 45.29 -11.74
N LYS A 408 6.90 44.38 -12.74
CA LYS A 408 5.98 44.54 -13.87
C LYS A 408 4.51 44.52 -13.44
N THR A 409 4.11 43.65 -12.51
CA THR A 409 2.73 43.60 -12.01
C THR A 409 2.36 44.82 -11.18
N MET A 410 3.31 45.42 -10.44
CA MET A 410 3.09 46.68 -9.72
C MET A 410 2.85 47.84 -10.69
N GLU A 411 3.62 47.94 -11.75
CA GLU A 411 3.50 48.99 -12.77
C GLU A 411 2.16 48.90 -13.51
N ILE A 412 1.79 47.72 -13.99
CA ILE A 412 0.50 47.51 -14.68
C ILE A 412 -0.70 47.78 -13.76
N ASN A 413 -0.66 47.34 -12.50
CA ASN A 413 -1.71 47.66 -11.53
C ASN A 413 -1.86 49.15 -11.26
N ARG A 414 -0.74 49.89 -11.28
CA ARG A 414 -0.75 51.37 -11.16
C ARG A 414 -1.46 52.02 -12.33
N ILE A 415 -1.21 51.55 -13.56
CA ILE A 415 -1.85 52.02 -14.77
C ILE A 415 -3.35 51.68 -14.80
N LEU A 416 -3.72 50.45 -14.44
CA LEU A 416 -5.11 49.97 -14.38
C LEU A 416 -5.94 50.69 -13.31
N LYS A 417 -5.38 50.93 -12.12
CA LYS A 417 -6.04 51.71 -11.07
C LYS A 417 -6.21 53.19 -11.39
N SER A 418 -5.32 53.76 -12.20
CA SER A 418 -5.43 55.16 -12.61
C SER A 418 -6.40 55.40 -13.79
N SER A 419 -6.68 54.36 -14.56
CA SER A 419 -7.54 54.43 -15.75
C SER A 419 -8.98 53.94 -15.54
N MET A 420 -9.32 53.29 -14.43
CA MET A 420 -10.61 52.60 -14.23
C MET A 420 -11.09 52.68 -12.80
N ALA A 421 -12.33 53.11 -12.63
CA ALA A 421 -13.05 53.15 -11.34
C ALA A 421 -13.72 51.81 -10.97
N ASP A 422 -13.59 50.75 -11.77
CA ASP A 422 -14.35 49.51 -11.59
C ASP A 422 -13.46 48.33 -11.16
N ASP A 423 -13.58 47.92 -9.91
CA ASP A 423 -12.97 46.71 -9.32
C ASP A 423 -13.32 45.42 -10.08
N GLU A 424 -14.41 45.38 -10.82
CA GLU A 424 -14.85 44.18 -11.56
C GLU A 424 -13.98 43.90 -12.78
N VAL A 425 -13.54 44.89 -13.52
CA VAL A 425 -12.69 44.69 -14.72
C VAL A 425 -11.30 44.20 -14.32
N ALA A 426 -10.78 44.71 -13.20
CA ALA A 426 -9.50 44.22 -12.67
C ALA A 426 -9.59 42.73 -12.23
N ARG A 427 -10.70 42.29 -11.67
CA ARG A 427 -10.95 40.89 -11.33
C ARG A 427 -11.08 39.99 -12.56
N PHE A 428 -11.74 40.45 -13.61
CA PHE A 428 -11.83 39.69 -14.85
C PHE A 428 -10.46 39.52 -15.50
N ALA A 429 -9.69 40.58 -15.58
CA ALA A 429 -8.32 40.54 -16.10
C ALA A 429 -7.41 39.64 -15.27
N GLU A 430 -7.54 39.65 -13.95
CA GLU A 430 -6.79 38.78 -13.05
C GLU A 430 -7.14 37.30 -13.25
N ASN A 431 -8.42 37.00 -13.42
CA ASN A 431 -8.91 35.62 -13.65
C ASN A 431 -8.49 35.11 -15.05
N GLU A 432 -8.65 35.90 -16.11
CA GLU A 432 -8.23 35.53 -17.47
C GLU A 432 -6.73 35.22 -17.50
N ASN A 433 -5.99 36.08 -16.91
CA ASN A 433 -4.57 35.96 -16.84
C ASN A 433 -4.12 34.77 -15.95
N ALA A 434 -4.81 34.44 -14.88
CA ALA A 434 -4.56 33.26 -14.09
C ALA A 434 -4.81 31.97 -14.90
N LEU A 435 -5.84 31.98 -15.75
CA LEU A 435 -6.18 30.84 -16.61
C LEU A 435 -5.18 30.69 -17.78
N LEU A 436 -4.79 31.82 -18.46
CA LEU A 436 -3.78 31.78 -19.52
C LEU A 436 -2.43 31.24 -19.04
N ARG A 437 -2.07 31.54 -17.84
CA ARG A 437 -0.88 31.00 -17.18
C ARG A 437 -0.96 29.51 -16.95
N LYS A 438 -2.05 29.08 -16.33
CA LYS A 438 -2.28 27.65 -16.14
C LYS A 438 -2.23 26.90 -17.47
N LYS A 439 -2.81 27.50 -18.53
CA LYS A 439 -2.75 26.96 -19.90
C LYS A 439 -1.33 26.77 -20.39
N GLU A 440 -0.50 27.81 -20.24
CA GLU A 440 0.88 27.76 -20.70
C GLU A 440 1.75 26.80 -19.92
N GLU A 441 1.56 26.73 -18.56
CA GLU A 441 2.21 25.75 -17.70
C GLU A 441 1.84 24.32 -18.09
N THR A 442 0.54 24.05 -18.21
CA THR A 442 0.05 22.72 -18.54
C THR A 442 0.51 22.31 -19.93
N SER A 443 0.52 23.23 -20.90
CA SER A 443 1.04 22.97 -22.25
C SER A 443 2.55 22.69 -22.25
N GLN A 444 3.32 23.39 -21.44
CA GLN A 444 4.76 23.10 -21.28
C GLN A 444 5.02 21.75 -20.62
N LYS A 445 4.23 21.40 -19.61
CA LYS A 445 4.30 20.07 -18.98
C LYS A 445 3.98 18.97 -19.99
N ILE A 446 2.91 19.11 -20.76
CA ILE A 446 2.53 18.18 -21.83
C ILE A 446 3.67 17.98 -22.82
N TYR A 447 4.29 19.09 -23.27
CA TYR A 447 5.44 19.01 -24.19
C TYR A 447 6.62 18.25 -23.57
N THR A 448 6.90 18.53 -22.30
CA THR A 448 8.00 17.88 -21.57
C THR A 448 7.75 16.38 -21.42
N VAL A 449 6.54 16.00 -20.98
CA VAL A 449 6.17 14.57 -20.81
C VAL A 449 6.19 13.85 -22.16
N ARG A 450 5.67 14.44 -23.23
CA ARG A 450 5.76 13.84 -24.58
C ARG A 450 7.19 13.62 -25.02
N SER A 451 8.07 14.61 -24.81
CA SER A 451 9.50 14.47 -25.14
C SER A 451 10.17 13.36 -24.31
N GLN A 452 9.78 13.20 -23.06
CA GLN A 452 10.26 12.11 -22.21
C GLN A 452 9.78 10.75 -22.73
N ILE A 453 8.51 10.62 -23.08
CA ILE A 453 7.94 9.40 -23.68
C ILE A 453 8.66 9.05 -24.99
N GLU A 454 8.92 10.01 -25.88
CA GLU A 454 9.65 9.74 -27.12
C GLU A 454 11.07 9.24 -26.89
N LYS A 455 11.80 9.87 -25.97
CA LYS A 455 13.15 9.44 -25.59
C LYS A 455 13.13 8.03 -25.01
N LEU A 456 12.19 7.81 -24.09
CA LEU A 456 12.04 6.50 -23.44
C LEU A 456 11.67 5.40 -24.44
N ASN A 457 10.80 5.68 -25.41
CA ASN A 457 10.46 4.75 -26.51
C ASN A 457 11.68 4.40 -27.38
N MET A 458 12.54 5.39 -27.66
CA MET A 458 13.77 5.13 -28.42
C MET A 458 14.76 4.27 -27.63
N GLU A 459 14.91 4.55 -26.35
CA GLU A 459 15.77 3.77 -25.45
C GLU A 459 15.24 2.36 -25.25
N LEU A 460 13.93 2.21 -25.01
CA LEU A 460 13.26 0.93 -24.89
C LEU A 460 13.47 0.08 -26.16
N SER A 461 13.22 0.67 -27.34
CA SER A 461 13.41 -0.04 -28.61
C SER A 461 14.84 -0.55 -28.79
N LYS A 462 15.84 0.27 -28.43
CA LYS A 462 17.26 -0.14 -28.49
C LYS A 462 17.57 -1.25 -27.50
N THR A 463 17.08 -1.11 -26.26
CA THR A 463 17.30 -2.09 -25.19
C THR A 463 16.66 -3.43 -25.53
N VAL A 464 15.45 -3.43 -26.06
CA VAL A 464 14.75 -4.65 -26.53
C VAL A 464 15.54 -5.30 -27.70
N GLN A 465 15.99 -4.52 -28.68
CA GLN A 465 16.82 -5.07 -29.77
C GLN A 465 18.14 -5.65 -29.28
N GLN A 466 18.76 -5.04 -28.30
CA GLN A 466 20.00 -5.57 -27.70
C GLN A 466 19.71 -6.86 -26.91
N ARG A 467 18.67 -6.86 -26.10
CA ARG A 467 18.20 -8.04 -25.37
C ARG A 467 17.95 -9.22 -26.33
N ASP A 468 17.22 -8.99 -27.42
CA ASP A 468 16.87 -10.04 -28.38
C ASP A 468 18.11 -10.57 -29.14
N LYS A 469 19.09 -9.71 -29.40
CA LYS A 469 20.39 -10.15 -29.97
C LYS A 469 21.17 -11.01 -29.01
N VAL A 470 21.29 -10.59 -27.74
CA VAL A 470 21.99 -11.38 -26.71
C VAL A 470 21.26 -12.72 -26.52
N TRP A 471 19.93 -12.72 -26.55
CA TRP A 471 19.11 -13.91 -26.48
C TRP A 471 19.38 -14.90 -27.62
N GLN A 472 19.47 -14.42 -28.87
CA GLN A 472 19.80 -15.27 -30.01
C GLN A 472 21.21 -15.91 -29.88
N ILE A 473 22.17 -15.17 -29.36
CA ILE A 473 23.51 -15.71 -29.12
C ILE A 473 23.49 -16.81 -28.04
N ILE A 474 22.70 -16.60 -26.96
CA ILE A 474 22.51 -17.62 -25.92
C ILE A 474 21.85 -18.87 -26.48
N LEU A 475 20.80 -18.70 -27.33
CA LEU A 475 20.13 -19.81 -28.02
C LEU A 475 21.03 -20.62 -28.92
N ASP A 476 21.91 -19.95 -29.68
CA ASP A 476 22.82 -20.60 -30.60
C ASP A 476 23.93 -21.37 -29.88
N ASN A 477 24.34 -20.93 -28.69
CA ASN A 477 25.39 -21.55 -27.88
C ASN A 477 24.88 -22.62 -26.89
N ALA A 478 23.57 -22.75 -26.68
CA ALA A 478 23.02 -23.64 -25.67
C ALA A 478 23.26 -25.13 -26.00
N GLN A 479 24.12 -25.80 -25.20
CA GLN A 479 24.40 -27.24 -25.32
C GLN A 479 23.19 -28.12 -24.96
N ASP A 480 22.18 -27.55 -24.26
CA ASP A 480 20.94 -28.24 -23.85
C ASP A 480 19.68 -27.50 -24.32
N LYS A 481 19.55 -27.39 -25.63
CA LYS A 481 18.47 -26.68 -26.33
C LYS A 481 17.08 -27.07 -25.84
N ASN A 482 16.90 -28.35 -25.49
CA ASN A 482 15.61 -28.86 -25.02
C ASN A 482 15.20 -28.33 -23.65
N VAL A 483 16.15 -28.23 -22.67
CA VAL A 483 15.87 -27.72 -21.34
C VAL A 483 15.57 -26.22 -21.41
N PHE A 484 16.28 -25.52 -22.26
CA PHE A 484 16.10 -24.10 -22.47
C PHE A 484 14.77 -23.76 -23.13
N GLU A 485 14.41 -24.45 -24.24
CA GLU A 485 13.11 -24.25 -24.90
C GLU A 485 11.93 -24.61 -23.98
N LEU A 486 12.06 -25.68 -23.17
CA LEU A 486 11.04 -26.06 -22.21
C LEU A 486 10.89 -25.01 -21.11
N SER A 487 11.99 -24.49 -20.59
CA SER A 487 11.99 -23.46 -19.55
C SER A 487 11.37 -22.16 -20.05
N SER A 488 11.72 -21.72 -21.28
CA SER A 488 11.09 -20.55 -21.91
C SER A 488 9.58 -20.71 -22.06
N ARG A 489 9.11 -21.85 -22.54
CA ARG A 489 7.68 -22.13 -22.67
C ARG A 489 6.94 -22.14 -21.33
N ILE A 490 7.60 -22.64 -20.26
CA ILE A 490 7.03 -22.61 -18.92
C ILE A 490 6.93 -21.16 -18.42
N THR A 491 7.94 -20.33 -18.62
CA THR A 491 7.92 -18.92 -18.26
C THR A 491 6.78 -18.18 -18.98
N ASP A 492 6.68 -18.30 -20.31
CA ASP A 492 5.60 -17.70 -21.10
C ASP A 492 4.20 -18.15 -20.64
N MET A 493 4.09 -19.46 -20.32
CA MET A 493 2.85 -20.00 -19.79
C MET A 493 2.51 -19.44 -18.41
N MET A 494 3.50 -19.28 -17.54
CA MET A 494 3.30 -18.67 -16.20
C MET A 494 2.87 -17.22 -16.31
N ASP A 495 3.48 -16.44 -17.18
CA ASP A 495 3.13 -15.03 -17.41
C ASP A 495 1.68 -14.91 -17.96
N THR A 496 1.31 -15.76 -18.89
CA THR A 496 -0.06 -15.81 -19.42
C THR A 496 -1.06 -16.17 -18.32
N LEU A 497 -0.78 -17.22 -17.54
CA LEU A 497 -1.66 -17.68 -16.47
C LEU A 497 -1.76 -16.63 -15.35
N LEU A 498 -0.66 -15.98 -14.99
CA LEU A 498 -0.66 -14.90 -14.00
C LEU A 498 -1.53 -13.75 -14.44
N SER A 499 -1.37 -13.29 -15.69
CA SER A 499 -2.18 -12.22 -16.27
C SER A 499 -3.68 -12.58 -16.29
N GLU A 500 -4.05 -13.73 -16.84
CA GLU A 500 -5.44 -14.19 -16.88
C GLU A 500 -6.06 -14.35 -15.48
N LYS A 501 -5.30 -14.93 -14.54
CA LYS A 501 -5.75 -15.13 -13.17
C LYS A 501 -5.90 -13.81 -12.42
N THR A 502 -4.99 -12.87 -12.62
CA THR A 502 -5.06 -11.52 -12.02
C THR A 502 -6.32 -10.80 -12.49
N VAL A 503 -6.63 -10.82 -13.79
CA VAL A 503 -7.86 -10.22 -14.33
C VAL A 503 -9.11 -10.91 -13.75
N SER A 504 -9.11 -12.24 -13.67
CA SER A 504 -10.23 -13.00 -13.11
C SER A 504 -10.45 -12.68 -11.62
N ILE A 505 -9.37 -12.62 -10.84
CA ILE A 505 -9.45 -12.33 -9.40
C ILE A 505 -9.89 -10.89 -9.16
N ARG A 506 -9.40 -9.91 -9.93
CA ARG A 506 -9.86 -8.51 -9.85
C ARG A 506 -11.37 -8.42 -10.07
N LYS A 507 -11.91 -9.03 -11.13
CA LYS A 507 -13.35 -9.04 -11.40
C LYS A 507 -14.15 -9.70 -10.27
N SER A 508 -13.62 -10.80 -9.71
CA SER A 508 -14.27 -11.45 -8.58
C SER A 508 -14.22 -10.57 -7.33
N LEU A 509 -13.11 -9.88 -7.11
CA LEU A 509 -12.93 -8.94 -5.99
C LEU A 509 -13.87 -7.74 -6.10
N GLU A 510 -14.01 -7.14 -7.29
CA GLU A 510 -14.97 -6.08 -7.58
C GLU A 510 -16.40 -6.48 -7.18
N THR A 511 -16.82 -7.66 -7.63
CA THR A 511 -18.16 -8.20 -7.35
C THR A 511 -18.34 -8.48 -5.86
N GLN A 512 -17.34 -9.09 -5.22
CA GLN A 512 -17.44 -9.51 -3.82
C GLN A 512 -17.40 -8.31 -2.88
N ILE A 513 -16.60 -7.27 -3.16
CA ILE A 513 -16.60 -6.04 -2.35
C ILE A 513 -17.97 -5.36 -2.40
N VAL A 514 -18.57 -5.23 -3.59
CA VAL A 514 -19.92 -4.64 -3.73
C VAL A 514 -20.95 -5.46 -2.98
N HIS A 515 -20.89 -6.81 -3.10
CA HIS A 515 -21.77 -7.71 -2.37
C HIS A 515 -21.64 -7.53 -0.85
N ASN A 516 -20.43 -7.49 -0.33
CA ASN A 516 -20.16 -7.33 1.09
C ASN A 516 -20.58 -5.94 1.59
N LEU A 517 -20.34 -4.89 0.78
CA LEU A 517 -20.83 -3.54 1.06
C LEU A 517 -22.34 -3.49 1.20
N GLN A 518 -23.09 -4.13 0.29
CA GLN A 518 -24.55 -4.19 0.34
C GLN A 518 -25.08 -4.91 1.60
N HIS A 519 -24.30 -5.81 2.17
CA HIS A 519 -24.65 -6.49 3.42
C HIS A 519 -24.42 -5.63 4.66
N ILE A 520 -23.35 -4.82 4.67
CA ILE A 520 -22.96 -4.03 5.85
C ILE A 520 -23.53 -2.62 5.76
N TYR A 521 -23.66 -2.06 4.56
CA TYR A 521 -24.05 -0.67 4.37
C TYR A 521 -25.55 -0.51 4.16
N ARG A 522 -26.19 0.27 5.01
CA ARG A 522 -27.65 0.44 5.04
C ARG A 522 -28.21 1.25 3.86
N LYS A 523 -27.38 2.13 3.29
CA LYS A 523 -27.71 2.87 2.06
C LYS A 523 -27.21 2.06 0.86
N ASN A 524 -27.98 1.10 0.41
CA ASN A 524 -27.64 0.18 -0.68
C ASN A 524 -27.15 0.83 -1.99
N ASN A 525 -27.18 2.16 -2.08
CA ASN A 525 -26.91 2.90 -3.30
C ASN A 525 -25.71 3.85 -3.19
N LEU A 526 -24.88 3.78 -2.14
CA LEU A 526 -23.71 4.69 -2.09
C LEU A 526 -22.62 4.24 -3.06
N ILE A 527 -22.27 2.95 -3.05
CA ILE A 527 -21.32 2.34 -3.97
C ILE A 527 -22.01 1.13 -4.57
N THR A 528 -22.36 1.20 -5.84
CA THR A 528 -23.07 0.14 -6.56
C THR A 528 -22.15 -0.63 -7.48
N HIS A 529 -21.03 -0.03 -7.86
CA HIS A 529 -20.05 -0.62 -8.74
C HIS A 529 -18.63 -0.21 -8.35
N ILE A 530 -17.69 -1.11 -8.51
CA ILE A 530 -16.27 -0.89 -8.26
C ILE A 530 -15.52 -1.37 -9.49
N GLU A 531 -14.50 -0.64 -9.88
CA GLU A 531 -13.54 -1.03 -10.90
C GLU A 531 -12.14 -1.00 -10.28
N ILE A 532 -11.38 -2.07 -10.46
CA ILE A 532 -10.03 -2.21 -9.96
C ILE A 532 -9.09 -2.18 -11.15
N GLU A 533 -8.27 -1.15 -11.25
CA GLU A 533 -7.28 -0.97 -12.31
C GLU A 533 -6.11 -1.98 -12.18
N ASP A 534 -5.22 -2.02 -13.17
CA ASP A 534 -4.10 -2.98 -13.19
C ASP A 534 -3.12 -2.80 -12.04
N ASP A 535 -2.96 -1.57 -11.55
CA ASP A 535 -2.16 -1.20 -10.37
C ASP A 535 -2.90 -1.35 -9.04
N PHE A 536 -4.11 -1.94 -9.05
CA PHE A 536 -5.00 -2.07 -7.90
C PHE A 536 -5.51 -0.74 -7.33
N GLN A 537 -5.59 0.30 -8.16
CA GLN A 537 -6.32 1.52 -7.82
C GLN A 537 -7.83 1.25 -7.90
N PHE A 538 -8.58 1.75 -6.91
CA PHE A 538 -10.03 1.56 -6.82
C PHE A 538 -10.76 2.78 -7.37
N SER A 539 -11.57 2.55 -8.39
CA SER A 539 -12.55 3.51 -8.89
C SER A 539 -13.94 3.11 -8.40
N LEU A 540 -14.58 3.98 -7.62
CA LEU A 540 -15.89 3.72 -7.02
C LEU A 540 -16.99 4.45 -7.78
N TYR A 541 -18.11 3.77 -8.00
CA TYR A 541 -19.23 4.31 -8.75
C TYR A 541 -20.55 4.09 -8.01
N GLN A 542 -21.45 5.06 -8.20
CA GLN A 542 -22.84 5.00 -7.77
C GLN A 542 -23.74 5.01 -8.99
N ASP A 543 -24.72 4.12 -9.02
CA ASP A 543 -25.77 4.16 -10.04
C ASP A 543 -26.52 5.48 -9.99
N ALA A 544 -26.63 6.12 -11.11
CA ALA A 544 -27.37 7.37 -11.27
C ALA A 544 -28.19 7.30 -12.56
N VAL A 545 -29.46 7.58 -12.45
CA VAL A 545 -30.37 7.68 -13.60
C VAL A 545 -30.53 9.13 -13.93
N TYR A 546 -30.21 9.52 -15.13
CA TYR A 546 -30.37 10.85 -15.67
C TYR A 546 -31.24 10.82 -16.91
N THR A 547 -32.02 11.86 -17.11
CA THR A 547 -32.62 12.09 -18.41
C THR A 547 -31.60 12.72 -19.35
N ALA A 548 -31.76 12.51 -20.65
CA ALA A 548 -30.85 13.12 -21.63
C ALA A 548 -30.82 14.65 -21.51
N SER A 549 -31.95 15.26 -21.17
CA SER A 549 -32.04 16.70 -20.91
C SER A 549 -31.24 17.12 -19.66
N GLU A 550 -31.30 16.34 -18.56
CA GLU A 550 -30.48 16.61 -17.37
C GLU A 550 -29.00 16.53 -17.67
N LEU A 551 -28.56 15.54 -18.46
CA LEU A 551 -27.16 15.41 -18.87
C LEU A 551 -26.72 16.60 -19.75
N ALA A 552 -27.60 17.06 -20.65
CA ALA A 552 -27.32 18.25 -21.44
C ALA A 552 -27.18 19.52 -20.57
N TYR A 553 -28.05 19.68 -19.55
CA TYR A 553 -27.94 20.76 -18.58
C TYR A 553 -26.71 20.63 -17.69
N LEU A 554 -26.39 19.42 -17.21
CA LEU A 554 -25.17 19.16 -16.42
C LEU A 554 -23.93 19.50 -17.23
N MET A 555 -23.85 19.03 -18.48
CA MET A 555 -22.71 19.33 -19.35
C MET A 555 -22.59 20.83 -19.63
N ARG A 556 -23.70 21.52 -19.86
CA ARG A 556 -23.73 22.96 -20.05
C ARG A 556 -23.28 23.73 -18.82
N ASN A 557 -23.74 23.33 -17.63
CA ASN A 557 -23.53 24.10 -16.39
C ASN A 557 -22.18 23.79 -15.73
N LEU A 558 -21.68 22.58 -15.88
CA LEU A 558 -20.38 22.15 -15.30
C LEU A 558 -19.20 22.36 -16.28
N GLY A 559 -19.49 22.50 -17.59
CA GLY A 559 -18.47 22.42 -18.62
C GLY A 559 -18.04 20.97 -18.92
N LYS A 560 -17.36 20.74 -20.06
CA LYS A 560 -17.03 19.39 -20.57
C LYS A 560 -16.14 18.61 -19.62
N GLY A 561 -15.11 19.24 -19.06
CA GLY A 561 -14.15 18.58 -18.18
C GLY A 561 -14.76 18.17 -16.85
N ALA A 562 -15.45 19.08 -16.15
CA ALA A 562 -16.11 18.76 -14.89
C ALA A 562 -17.28 17.75 -15.05
N PHE A 563 -17.98 17.80 -16.20
CA PHE A 563 -18.98 16.80 -16.55
C PHE A 563 -18.35 15.42 -16.74
N ALA A 564 -17.23 15.33 -17.48
CA ALA A 564 -16.50 14.09 -17.69
C ALA A 564 -16.03 13.45 -16.37
N GLN A 565 -15.53 14.29 -15.46
CA GLN A 565 -15.16 13.83 -14.10
C GLN A 565 -16.39 13.37 -13.29
N ALA A 566 -17.51 14.08 -13.39
CA ALA A 566 -18.71 13.76 -12.64
C ALA A 566 -19.30 12.39 -13.01
N ILE A 567 -19.28 12.02 -14.29
CA ILE A 567 -19.79 10.73 -14.79
C ILE A 567 -18.72 9.62 -14.81
N GLY A 568 -17.44 9.98 -14.70
CA GLY A 568 -16.31 9.05 -14.74
C GLY A 568 -16.08 8.37 -16.09
N LYS A 569 -14.98 7.64 -16.23
CA LYS A 569 -14.59 6.96 -17.50
C LYS A 569 -15.68 6.02 -18.01
N LYS A 570 -16.31 5.26 -17.12
CA LYS A 570 -17.34 4.29 -17.47
C LYS A 570 -18.63 4.95 -17.96
N GLY A 571 -19.07 6.03 -17.31
CA GLY A 571 -20.22 6.81 -17.78
C GLY A 571 -19.97 7.45 -19.15
N GLN A 572 -18.75 7.93 -19.39
CA GLN A 572 -18.33 8.44 -20.70
C GLN A 572 -18.44 7.36 -21.77
N SER A 573 -17.89 6.16 -21.53
CA SER A 573 -17.95 5.05 -22.46
C SER A 573 -19.38 4.67 -22.83
N ILE A 574 -20.28 4.60 -21.84
CA ILE A 574 -21.71 4.31 -22.05
C ILE A 574 -22.36 5.37 -22.93
N LEU A 575 -22.08 6.66 -22.69
CA LEU A 575 -22.63 7.74 -23.49
C LEU A 575 -22.06 7.76 -24.91
N PHE A 576 -20.76 7.51 -25.05
CA PHE A 576 -20.09 7.46 -26.35
C PHE A 576 -20.66 6.30 -27.20
N GLU A 577 -20.81 5.14 -26.62
CA GLU A 577 -21.42 4.00 -27.28
C GLU A 577 -22.88 4.27 -27.65
N LYS A 578 -23.66 4.81 -26.71
CA LYS A 578 -25.08 5.09 -26.92
C LYS A 578 -25.34 6.09 -28.02
N TYR A 579 -24.53 7.16 -28.10
CA TYR A 579 -24.71 8.23 -29.09
C TYR A 579 -23.82 8.07 -30.32
N GLY A 580 -22.99 7.02 -30.38
CA GLY A 580 -22.08 6.75 -31.50
C GLY A 580 -21.03 7.84 -31.71
N VAL A 581 -20.56 8.45 -30.64
CA VAL A 581 -19.58 9.57 -30.64
C VAL A 581 -18.27 9.13 -30.00
N SER A 582 -17.18 9.85 -30.29
CA SER A 582 -15.85 9.51 -29.76
C SER A 582 -15.26 10.59 -28.87
N THR A 583 -15.88 11.78 -28.82
CA THR A 583 -15.37 12.93 -28.07
C THR A 583 -16.49 13.62 -27.27
N MET A 584 -16.11 14.29 -26.17
CA MET A 584 -17.03 15.11 -25.39
C MET A 584 -17.63 16.28 -26.18
N GLY A 585 -16.91 16.78 -27.20
CA GLY A 585 -17.41 17.81 -28.09
C GLY A 585 -18.57 17.32 -28.95
N GLU A 586 -18.45 16.13 -29.51
CA GLU A 586 -19.52 15.48 -30.28
C GLU A 586 -20.71 15.11 -29.39
N LEU A 587 -20.44 14.62 -28.18
CA LEU A 587 -21.48 14.28 -27.20
C LEU A 587 -22.32 15.51 -26.81
N GLN A 588 -21.72 16.67 -26.66
CA GLN A 588 -22.43 17.93 -26.37
C GLN A 588 -23.44 18.30 -27.46
N VAL A 589 -23.11 18.01 -28.70
CA VAL A 589 -23.99 18.26 -29.87
C VAL A 589 -25.10 17.19 -29.96
N ALA A 590 -24.78 15.97 -29.56
CA ALA A 590 -25.72 14.83 -29.62
C ALA A 590 -26.75 14.85 -28.50
N LEU A 591 -26.44 15.43 -27.33
CA LEU A 591 -27.37 15.55 -26.20
C LEU A 591 -28.46 16.60 -26.48
N SER A 592 -29.72 16.21 -26.36
CA SER A 592 -30.88 17.06 -26.58
C SER A 592 -31.45 17.57 -25.27
N PHE A 593 -31.77 18.86 -25.19
CA PHE A 593 -32.42 19.48 -24.03
C PHE A 593 -33.89 19.12 -23.86
N ASP A 594 -34.51 18.57 -24.88
CA ASP A 594 -35.95 18.25 -24.90
C ASP A 594 -36.23 16.75 -24.76
N SER A 595 -35.21 15.93 -24.53
CA SER A 595 -35.40 14.47 -24.43
C SER A 595 -35.58 14.05 -22.96
N SER A 596 -36.67 13.33 -22.70
CA SER A 596 -36.96 12.70 -21.40
C SER A 596 -36.49 11.23 -21.33
N GLU A 597 -35.66 10.82 -22.28
CA GLU A 597 -35.11 9.46 -22.29
C GLU A 597 -34.20 9.26 -21.07
N GLU A 598 -34.51 8.21 -20.28
CA GLU A 598 -33.72 7.85 -19.10
C GLU A 598 -32.44 7.10 -19.51
N ILE A 599 -31.32 7.50 -18.95
CA ILE A 599 -30.01 6.94 -19.17
C ILE A 599 -29.43 6.52 -17.83
N CYS A 600 -29.18 5.23 -17.68
CA CYS A 600 -28.48 4.70 -16.51
C CYS A 600 -26.99 4.94 -16.67
N LEU A 601 -26.43 5.75 -15.79
CA LEU A 601 -25.01 6.07 -15.75
C LEU A 601 -24.43 5.75 -14.38
N TYR A 602 -23.14 5.84 -14.29
CA TYR A 602 -22.39 5.74 -13.04
C TYR A 602 -21.83 7.12 -12.67
N LYS A 603 -22.08 7.53 -11.44
CA LYS A 603 -21.44 8.70 -10.87
C LYS A 603 -20.17 8.26 -10.16
N ASN A 604 -19.02 8.83 -10.52
CA ASN A 604 -17.77 8.57 -9.84
C ASN A 604 -17.81 9.13 -8.40
N ILE A 605 -17.35 8.33 -7.46
CA ILE A 605 -17.22 8.69 -6.05
C ILE A 605 -15.75 8.74 -5.71
N ASP A 606 -15.27 9.90 -5.33
CA ASP A 606 -13.92 10.08 -4.81
C ASP A 606 -13.83 9.48 -3.39
N LEU A 607 -12.91 8.52 -3.22
CA LEU A 607 -12.59 7.92 -1.91
C LEU A 607 -12.24 8.96 -0.84
N SER A 608 -11.65 10.09 -1.23
CA SER A 608 -11.28 11.17 -0.31
C SER A 608 -12.50 11.87 0.30
N ARG A 609 -13.64 11.83 -0.39
CA ARG A 609 -14.90 12.47 0.04
C ARG A 609 -15.75 11.58 0.96
N LEU A 610 -15.43 10.30 1.06
CA LEU A 610 -16.08 9.42 2.02
C LEU A 610 -15.73 9.87 3.45
N SER A 611 -16.74 9.86 4.33
CA SER A 611 -16.55 10.05 5.76
C SER A 611 -15.58 8.98 6.32
N LYS A 612 -15.00 9.24 7.47
CA LYS A 612 -14.08 8.27 8.11
C LYS A 612 -14.77 6.92 8.38
N GLY A 613 -16.05 6.93 8.76
CA GLY A 613 -16.82 5.71 8.99
C GLY A 613 -17.12 4.96 7.69
N GLU A 614 -17.50 5.66 6.62
CA GLU A 614 -17.75 5.04 5.31
C GLU A 614 -16.50 4.40 4.74
N ARG A 615 -15.33 5.04 4.90
CA ARG A 615 -14.04 4.42 4.54
C ARG A 615 -13.78 3.14 5.33
N GLN A 616 -14.03 3.15 6.62
CA GLN A 616 -13.83 1.96 7.45
C GLN A 616 -14.73 0.80 7.02
N ILE A 617 -15.99 1.07 6.69
CA ILE A 617 -16.91 0.06 6.15
C ILE A 617 -16.41 -0.47 4.81
N PHE A 618 -15.91 0.39 3.93
CA PHE A 618 -15.31 -0.03 2.66
C PHE A 618 -14.11 -0.96 2.91
N ILE A 619 -13.22 -0.61 3.86
CA ILE A 619 -12.06 -1.42 4.21
C ILE A 619 -12.48 -2.80 4.76
N LEU A 620 -13.45 -2.84 5.67
CA LEU A 620 -13.98 -4.09 6.19
C LEU A 620 -14.56 -4.97 5.07
N SER A 621 -15.28 -4.37 4.13
CA SER A 621 -15.84 -5.07 2.97
C SER A 621 -14.76 -5.61 2.04
N LEU A 622 -13.69 -4.84 1.83
CA LEU A 622 -12.53 -5.26 1.04
C LEU A 622 -11.80 -6.42 1.73
N TYR A 623 -11.51 -6.31 3.02
CA TYR A 623 -10.83 -7.37 3.78
C TYR A 623 -11.65 -8.65 3.76
N TRP A 624 -12.95 -8.54 3.96
CA TRP A 624 -13.85 -9.69 3.86
C TRP A 624 -13.80 -10.33 2.48
N ALA A 625 -13.86 -9.52 1.40
CA ALA A 625 -13.76 -10.02 0.03
C ALA A 625 -12.43 -10.75 -0.24
N VAL A 626 -11.31 -10.19 0.22
CA VAL A 626 -9.98 -10.81 0.05
C VAL A 626 -9.86 -12.12 0.84
N ILE A 627 -10.32 -12.15 2.09
CA ILE A 627 -10.31 -13.36 2.93
C ILE A 627 -11.18 -14.45 2.29
N GLU A 628 -12.36 -14.11 1.81
CA GLU A 628 -13.29 -15.03 1.19
C GLU A 628 -12.75 -15.60 -0.13
N LEU A 629 -12.18 -14.75 -1.00
CA LEU A 629 -11.53 -15.17 -2.25
C LEU A 629 -10.27 -16.01 -2.02
N SER A 630 -9.56 -15.79 -0.92
CA SER A 630 -8.38 -16.59 -0.58
C SER A 630 -8.72 -18.05 -0.29
N GLY A 631 -9.96 -18.33 0.13
CA GLY A 631 -10.41 -19.65 0.56
C GLY A 631 -9.66 -20.20 1.78
N GLN A 632 -8.92 -19.33 2.49
CA GLN A 632 -8.11 -19.74 3.63
C GLN A 632 -8.86 -19.55 4.95
N ASP A 633 -8.90 -20.59 5.78
CA ASP A 633 -9.47 -20.51 7.12
C ASP A 633 -8.42 -19.95 8.10
N ILE A 634 -8.37 -18.62 8.25
CA ILE A 634 -7.43 -17.92 9.14
C ILE A 634 -8.24 -17.18 10.22
N PRO A 635 -7.81 -17.18 11.49
CA PRO A 635 -8.50 -16.41 12.52
C PRO A 635 -8.43 -14.91 12.24
N PHE A 636 -9.54 -14.22 12.46
CA PHE A 636 -9.63 -12.78 12.34
C PHE A 636 -9.68 -12.15 13.72
N VAL A 637 -8.70 -11.34 14.05
CA VAL A 637 -8.59 -10.64 15.34
C VAL A 637 -8.79 -9.15 15.10
N ILE A 638 -9.74 -8.55 15.78
CA ILE A 638 -10.04 -7.12 15.62
C ILE A 638 -9.97 -6.40 16.97
N ASP A 639 -9.14 -5.36 17.03
CA ASP A 639 -9.11 -4.40 18.13
C ASP A 639 -9.94 -3.17 17.75
N THR A 640 -10.73 -2.65 18.67
CA THR A 640 -11.61 -1.48 18.49
C THR A 640 -12.51 -1.59 17.24
N PRO A 641 -13.44 -2.57 17.20
CA PRO A 641 -14.16 -2.95 15.98
C PRO A 641 -15.05 -1.85 15.41
N TYR A 642 -15.51 -0.92 16.22
CA TYR A 642 -16.43 0.12 15.83
C TYR A 642 -15.86 1.53 15.88
N ALA A 643 -14.54 1.66 15.91
CA ALA A 643 -13.90 2.96 15.84
C ALA A 643 -14.45 3.77 14.65
N ARG A 644 -15.00 4.95 14.93
CA ARG A 644 -15.54 5.88 13.91
C ARG A 644 -16.78 5.41 13.13
N ILE A 645 -17.37 4.26 13.48
CA ILE A 645 -18.58 3.73 12.85
C ILE A 645 -19.81 4.20 13.62
N ASP A 646 -20.81 4.69 12.91
CA ASP A 646 -22.08 5.12 13.52
C ASP A 646 -22.94 3.93 14.00
N ALA A 647 -23.86 4.21 14.92
CA ALA A 647 -24.69 3.20 15.57
C ALA A 647 -25.51 2.33 14.60
N ASN A 648 -25.94 2.88 13.46
CA ASN A 648 -26.74 2.12 12.51
C ASN A 648 -25.92 1.03 11.80
N HIS A 649 -24.68 1.35 11.43
CA HIS A 649 -23.79 0.40 10.76
C HIS A 649 -23.18 -0.60 11.74
N ARG A 650 -23.03 -0.26 13.03
CA ARG A 650 -22.56 -1.19 14.07
C ARG A 650 -23.46 -2.42 14.16
N LYS A 651 -24.78 -2.22 14.06
CA LYS A 651 -25.74 -3.32 14.08
C LYS A 651 -25.55 -4.27 12.90
N GLU A 652 -25.45 -3.75 11.69
CA GLU A 652 -25.25 -4.57 10.48
C GLU A 652 -23.91 -5.34 10.52
N ILE A 653 -22.86 -4.70 11.02
CA ILE A 653 -21.55 -5.35 11.21
C ILE A 653 -21.67 -6.46 12.24
N SER A 654 -22.36 -6.24 13.35
CA SER A 654 -22.57 -7.26 14.38
C SER A 654 -23.33 -8.47 13.85
N GLU A 655 -24.39 -8.23 13.07
CA GLU A 655 -25.28 -9.29 12.57
C GLU A 655 -24.69 -10.06 11.38
N LYS A 656 -23.97 -9.35 10.49
CA LYS A 656 -23.62 -9.90 9.16
C LYS A 656 -22.13 -10.08 8.92
N PHE A 657 -21.30 -9.20 9.45
CA PHE A 657 -19.86 -9.24 9.21
C PHE A 657 -19.15 -10.21 10.15
N PHE A 658 -19.23 -10.00 11.46
CA PHE A 658 -18.48 -10.82 12.41
C PHE A 658 -18.80 -12.33 12.34
N PRO A 659 -20.07 -12.75 12.16
CA PRO A 659 -20.35 -14.19 12.06
C PRO A 659 -19.75 -14.83 10.81
N ASN A 660 -19.47 -14.04 9.75
CA ASN A 660 -19.18 -14.59 8.43
C ASN A 660 -17.75 -14.32 7.94
N ILE A 661 -17.00 -13.38 8.56
CA ILE A 661 -15.65 -13.01 8.10
C ILE A 661 -14.64 -14.14 8.20
N SER A 662 -14.74 -14.97 9.25
CA SER A 662 -13.82 -16.09 9.48
C SER A 662 -14.48 -17.17 10.34
N LYS A 663 -13.91 -18.38 10.30
CA LYS A 663 -14.27 -19.50 11.20
C LYS A 663 -13.85 -19.28 12.64
N GLN A 664 -13.03 -18.29 12.92
CA GLN A 664 -12.68 -17.85 14.28
C GLN A 664 -12.47 -16.35 14.28
N VAL A 665 -13.24 -15.64 15.10
CA VAL A 665 -13.19 -14.19 15.22
C VAL A 665 -12.90 -13.83 16.69
N VAL A 666 -11.85 -13.06 16.93
CA VAL A 666 -11.51 -12.53 18.24
C VAL A 666 -11.76 -11.03 18.25
N ILE A 667 -12.67 -10.59 19.09
CA ILE A 667 -13.07 -9.19 19.18
C ILE A 667 -12.59 -8.61 20.51
N LEU A 668 -11.75 -7.58 20.41
CA LEU A 668 -11.28 -6.79 21.54
C LEU A 668 -12.05 -5.46 21.55
N SER A 669 -12.85 -5.22 22.58
CA SER A 669 -13.77 -4.07 22.61
C SER A 669 -13.91 -3.46 24.00
N THR A 670 -14.49 -2.25 24.01
CA THR A 670 -14.98 -1.60 25.22
C THR A 670 -16.49 -1.84 25.39
N ASP A 671 -17.04 -1.52 26.57
CA ASP A 671 -18.48 -1.53 26.84
C ASP A 671 -19.26 -0.48 26.03
N GLU A 672 -18.58 0.60 25.58
CA GLU A 672 -19.17 1.62 24.71
C GLU A 672 -19.24 1.16 23.25
N GLU A 673 -18.29 0.34 22.82
CA GLU A 673 -18.26 -0.20 21.46
C GLU A 673 -19.28 -1.33 21.29
N ILE A 674 -19.17 -2.37 22.12
CA ILE A 674 -20.16 -3.46 22.18
C ILE A 674 -20.96 -3.28 23.45
N ASN A 675 -22.03 -2.49 23.35
CA ASN A 675 -23.00 -2.29 24.40
C ASN A 675 -23.93 -3.50 24.55
N GLU A 676 -24.89 -3.44 25.48
CA GLU A 676 -25.83 -4.53 25.74
C GLU A 676 -26.65 -4.94 24.51
N GLU A 677 -27.05 -3.96 23.66
CA GLU A 677 -27.80 -4.22 22.42
C GLU A 677 -26.98 -5.03 21.42
N TYR A 678 -25.74 -4.61 21.15
CA TYR A 678 -24.86 -5.34 20.21
C TYR A 678 -24.37 -6.67 20.79
N TYR A 679 -24.17 -6.72 22.09
CA TYR A 679 -23.85 -7.97 22.78
C TYR A 679 -24.94 -9.03 22.58
N GLU A 680 -26.22 -8.72 22.78
CA GLU A 680 -27.31 -9.67 22.57
C GLU A 680 -27.40 -10.15 21.09
N ILE A 681 -27.02 -9.30 20.13
CA ILE A 681 -26.97 -9.67 18.71
C ILE A 681 -25.90 -10.73 18.45
N ILE A 682 -24.68 -10.54 18.97
CA ILE A 682 -23.55 -11.44 18.71
C ILE A 682 -23.50 -12.66 19.64
N LYS A 683 -24.21 -12.62 20.75
CA LYS A 683 -24.24 -13.68 21.79
C LYS A 683 -24.48 -15.10 21.27
N PRO A 684 -25.35 -15.35 20.26
CA PRO A 684 -25.51 -16.69 19.69
C PRO A 684 -24.24 -17.28 19.08
N TYR A 685 -23.31 -16.42 18.66
CA TYR A 685 -22.06 -16.78 17.99
C TYR A 685 -20.87 -16.82 18.96
N ILE A 686 -21.02 -16.37 20.20
CA ILE A 686 -19.94 -16.29 21.18
C ILE A 686 -19.64 -17.68 21.74
N ALA A 687 -18.39 -18.12 21.61
CA ALA A 687 -17.85 -19.33 22.20
C ALA A 687 -17.29 -19.08 23.60
N LYS A 688 -16.55 -18.00 23.76
CA LYS A 688 -15.86 -17.61 25.01
C LYS A 688 -15.94 -16.11 25.24
N GLU A 689 -15.99 -15.73 26.49
CA GLU A 689 -16.04 -14.33 26.93
C GLU A 689 -14.97 -14.07 27.98
N TYR A 690 -14.33 -12.92 27.89
CA TYR A 690 -13.35 -12.45 28.86
C TYR A 690 -13.54 -10.97 29.15
N LEU A 691 -13.33 -10.60 30.40
CA LEU A 691 -13.25 -9.20 30.82
C LEU A 691 -11.87 -8.93 31.39
N LEU A 692 -11.21 -7.94 30.82
CA LEU A 692 -9.95 -7.43 31.29
C LEU A 692 -10.21 -6.30 32.29
N VAL A 693 -9.84 -6.52 33.54
CA VAL A 693 -9.98 -5.52 34.60
C VAL A 693 -8.58 -5.05 35.00
N ASN A 694 -8.29 -3.78 34.78
CA ASN A 694 -7.03 -3.17 35.20
C ASN A 694 -7.20 -2.52 36.57
N ASP A 695 -6.34 -2.86 37.52
CA ASP A 695 -6.15 -2.12 38.75
C ASP A 695 -5.20 -0.95 38.49
N GLU A 696 -5.74 0.25 38.39
CA GLU A 696 -5.00 1.47 38.07
C GLU A 696 -3.88 1.76 39.11
N ASN A 697 -4.07 1.39 40.37
CA ASN A 697 -3.06 1.61 41.44
C ASN A 697 -1.86 0.69 41.28
N GLN A 698 -2.09 -0.53 40.79
CA GLN A 698 -1.07 -1.55 40.66
C GLN A 698 -0.59 -1.75 39.22
N ASN A 699 -1.25 -1.11 38.25
CA ASN A 699 -1.06 -1.33 36.81
C ASN A 699 -1.04 -2.85 36.48
N ARG A 700 -2.02 -3.56 36.98
CA ARG A 700 -2.17 -5.00 36.85
C ARG A 700 -3.49 -5.34 36.18
N THR A 701 -3.44 -6.09 35.10
CA THR A 701 -4.62 -6.63 34.44
C THR A 701 -4.96 -8.02 35.01
N THR A 702 -6.22 -8.22 35.37
CA THR A 702 -6.81 -9.51 35.72
C THR A 702 -7.79 -9.93 34.65
N VAL A 703 -7.92 -11.24 34.43
CA VAL A 703 -8.80 -11.81 33.41
C VAL A 703 -9.96 -12.53 34.10
N GLU A 704 -11.17 -12.12 33.79
CA GLU A 704 -12.40 -12.75 34.27
C GLU A 704 -13.12 -13.45 33.11
N ASN A 705 -13.73 -14.63 33.36
CA ASN A 705 -14.44 -15.41 32.34
C ASN A 705 -15.88 -14.93 32.18
N ARG A 706 -16.05 -13.68 31.82
CA ARG A 706 -17.34 -13.04 31.49
C ARG A 706 -17.10 -11.82 30.63
N TYR A 707 -18.13 -11.30 30.01
CA TYR A 707 -18.12 -9.98 29.42
C TYR A 707 -18.77 -8.95 30.36
N PHE A 708 -18.81 -7.67 30.03
CA PHE A 708 -19.43 -6.60 30.85
C PHE A 708 -20.87 -6.90 31.20
N PHE A 709 -21.61 -7.53 30.27
CA PHE A 709 -23.03 -7.83 30.37
C PHE A 709 -23.33 -9.33 30.54
N GLY A 710 -22.29 -10.17 30.56
CA GLY A 710 -22.40 -11.60 30.84
C GLY A 710 -22.66 -11.87 32.32
N ALA A 711 -23.54 -12.85 32.62
CA ALA A 711 -23.90 -13.24 33.98
C ALA A 711 -22.76 -13.95 34.72
#